data_51aca6dd65e159793a33ec440592f4ee
#
_entry.id   51aca6dd65e159793a33ec440592f4ee
#
_cell.length_a   1.000
_cell.length_b   1.000
_cell.length_c   1.000
_cell.angle_alpha   90.00
_cell.angle_beta   90.00
_cell.angle_gamma   90.00
#
_symmetry.space_group_name_H-M   'P 1'
#
loop_
_entity.id
_entity.type
_entity.pdbx_description
1 polymer ?
#
loop_
_entity_poly.entity_id
_entity_poly.type
_entity_poly.pdbx_seq_one_letter_code
_entity_poly.pdbx_strand_id
1 'polypeptide(L)'
;MPLPTFATLRPRFLLQAVFALACLAASAHAQNSHAPSVSKVEPPSWWTAHTINPVRLLVRGANLHGARVTSAHRGIETSAVVVNPAGTYVFVSVHISPNAAPGEYPLALETGSGKTSIPFRLNEPLDSATHFQGITNDDVIYLIMPDRFANGDAANDIPPGAPREATDRKNSRAFHGGDLRGIINRLPYLKDLGVTALWLNPWYDNWNGVKTCDKPWCPNTYYHGYHAIDYYAVEDRFGDMETLRELVEKAHALQIKIIQDQVANHVGSQHPWVNDPPLDNWFHGTLARHTQNPFRGDLLLSPHASDAARRPTLDGWFSDDLPDMNQEEPEVARYEIQNALWWIGITGMDGIRQDTIQYMPRAFIRNLSVALRRQYPKMWMVGEVLDRDPVHVSYFLGGRTGWDAIDTELDSLFDFPLWQTSLNAFTNKAPMTALRRMLRNDALYADAARLVSMTNNHDVRRIASVEGMTLEGSMLHHAFLFSVRGIPQLYYGDEIFMEGGEDPDNRRDFPGGFPGDARNAFEPRGRTPREQRMFEWTRDWLKLRRKHAAMRHGRLIDLSFDDDSYVFARQTSNETIILAFNRAATVKQTTAPAAFLEVADGAELVPLLGAKARARVESGAITFEIPARTAVAYLVAAKAR
;
A
#
# COMPACT_ATOMS: atom_id res chain seq x y z
N MET A 1 41.25 43.64 -82.51
CA MET A 1 41.66 42.25 -82.26
C MET A 1 40.81 41.73 -81.15
N PRO A 2 39.93 40.74 -81.40
CA PRO A 2 39.02 40.23 -80.39
C PRO A 2 39.58 39.00 -79.63
N LEU A 3 39.28 38.93 -78.36
CA LEU A 3 39.56 37.81 -77.44
C LEU A 3 38.58 36.64 -77.65
N PRO A 4 38.96 35.36 -77.41
CA PRO A 4 38.13 34.22 -77.67
C PRO A 4 37.14 33.96 -76.52
N THR A 5 35.91 33.55 -76.89
CA THR A 5 34.80 33.15 -76.05
C THR A 5 35.00 31.75 -75.44
N PHE A 6 34.86 31.66 -74.13
CA PHE A 6 34.78 30.38 -73.41
C PHE A 6 33.37 29.76 -73.53
N ALA A 7 33.31 28.50 -73.95
CA ALA A 7 32.08 27.70 -74.00
C ALA A 7 31.66 27.24 -72.61
N THR A 8 30.45 27.53 -72.22
CA THR A 8 29.81 27.06 -70.96
C THR A 8 29.31 25.62 -71.12
N LEU A 9 29.89 24.69 -70.35
CA LEU A 9 29.35 23.38 -70.15
C LEU A 9 28.09 23.44 -69.27
N ARG A 10 27.00 22.90 -69.78
CA ARG A 10 25.69 22.85 -69.07
C ARG A 10 25.71 21.83 -67.93
N PRO A 11 25.22 22.17 -66.71
CA PRO A 11 25.16 21.25 -65.57
C PRO A 11 23.87 20.41 -65.60
N ARG A 12 23.68 19.51 -66.55
CA ARG A 12 22.51 18.62 -66.57
C ARG A 12 22.77 17.18 -66.10
N PHE A 13 23.99 16.75 -66.00
CA PHE A 13 24.32 15.40 -65.56
C PHE A 13 24.54 15.22 -64.05
N LEU A 14 24.89 16.28 -63.30
CA LEU A 14 25.02 16.19 -61.84
C LEU A 14 23.69 16.18 -61.10
N LEU A 15 22.60 16.77 -61.64
CA LEU A 15 21.29 16.77 -60.98
C LEU A 15 20.58 15.40 -61.05
N GLN A 16 20.82 14.61 -62.10
CA GLN A 16 20.22 13.29 -62.21
C GLN A 16 20.87 12.23 -61.29
N ALA A 17 22.16 12.32 -61.01
CA ALA A 17 22.85 11.42 -60.08
C ALA A 17 22.48 11.71 -58.61
N VAL A 18 22.30 12.98 -58.24
CA VAL A 18 21.87 13.38 -56.87
C VAL A 18 20.41 13.03 -56.63
N PHE A 19 19.53 13.12 -57.65
CA PHE A 19 18.12 12.71 -57.54
C PHE A 19 17.97 11.19 -57.45
N ALA A 20 18.78 10.42 -58.14
CA ALA A 20 18.78 8.96 -58.05
C ALA A 20 19.32 8.45 -56.72
N LEU A 21 20.33 9.09 -56.12
CA LEU A 21 20.80 8.76 -54.77
C LEU A 21 19.82 9.18 -53.67
N ALA A 22 19.13 10.31 -53.84
CA ALA A 22 18.10 10.77 -52.92
C ALA A 22 16.85 9.88 -52.96
N CYS A 23 16.46 9.36 -54.14
CA CYS A 23 15.36 8.40 -54.27
C CYS A 23 15.71 7.01 -53.72
N LEU A 24 16.96 6.58 -53.83
CA LEU A 24 17.43 5.32 -53.24
C LEU A 24 17.55 5.43 -51.70
N ALA A 25 17.96 6.58 -51.16
CA ALA A 25 17.95 6.82 -49.71
C ALA A 25 16.55 6.99 -49.14
N ALA A 26 15.62 7.62 -49.88
CA ALA A 26 14.21 7.73 -49.50
C ALA A 26 13.51 6.37 -49.54
N SER A 27 13.84 5.50 -50.50
CA SER A 27 13.30 4.13 -50.58
C SER A 27 13.84 3.21 -49.47
N ALA A 28 15.09 3.42 -49.03
CA ALA A 28 15.64 2.67 -47.88
C ALA A 28 15.05 3.13 -46.55
N HIS A 29 14.62 4.38 -46.40
CA HIS A 29 13.91 4.87 -45.22
C HIS A 29 12.41 4.53 -45.27
N ALA A 30 11.79 4.41 -46.44
CA ALA A 30 10.40 4.03 -46.59
C ALA A 30 10.13 2.52 -46.36
N GLN A 31 11.15 1.66 -46.46
CA GLN A 31 11.00 0.23 -46.20
C GLN A 31 10.97 -0.14 -44.70
N ASN A 32 11.34 0.77 -43.80
CA ASN A 32 11.37 0.52 -42.36
C ASN A 32 10.13 1.00 -41.59
N SER A 33 9.19 1.70 -42.23
CA SER A 33 8.01 2.29 -41.54
C SER A 33 6.91 1.29 -41.19
N HIS A 34 7.03 0.03 -41.60
CA HIS A 34 6.03 -1.02 -41.36
C HIS A 34 6.59 -2.24 -40.59
N ALA A 35 7.84 -2.25 -40.23
CA ALA A 35 8.40 -3.34 -39.42
C ALA A 35 7.76 -3.34 -38.02
N PRO A 36 7.51 -4.53 -37.42
CA PRO A 36 7.00 -4.62 -36.06
C PRO A 36 8.03 -4.05 -35.08
N SER A 37 7.55 -3.37 -34.05
CA SER A 37 8.39 -2.90 -32.95
C SER A 37 7.77 -3.26 -31.60
N VAL A 38 8.62 -3.48 -30.59
CA VAL A 38 8.23 -3.72 -29.19
C VAL A 38 8.72 -2.54 -28.35
N SER A 39 7.81 -1.91 -27.64
CA SER A 39 8.11 -0.78 -26.75
C SER A 39 8.06 -1.17 -25.28
N LYS A 40 7.25 -2.17 -24.90
CA LYS A 40 7.12 -2.63 -23.52
C LYS A 40 6.68 -4.09 -23.44
N VAL A 41 7.09 -4.78 -22.36
CA VAL A 41 6.71 -6.16 -22.04
C VAL A 41 6.30 -6.22 -20.57
N GLU A 42 5.13 -6.77 -20.29
CA GLU A 42 4.55 -6.85 -18.95
C GLU A 42 3.99 -8.25 -18.68
N PRO A 43 4.49 -8.95 -17.67
CA PRO A 43 5.66 -8.64 -16.84
C PRO A 43 6.98 -8.70 -17.65
N PRO A 44 8.00 -7.89 -17.26
CA PRO A 44 9.28 -7.86 -17.99
C PRO A 44 10.16 -9.07 -17.74
N SER A 45 9.86 -9.85 -16.72
CA SER A 45 10.59 -11.05 -16.30
C SER A 45 9.70 -11.98 -15.50
N TRP A 46 10.13 -13.25 -15.32
CA TRP A 46 9.42 -14.24 -14.52
C TRP A 46 10.39 -15.18 -13.81
N TRP A 47 9.92 -16.29 -13.29
CA TRP A 47 10.72 -17.30 -12.56
C TRP A 47 10.44 -18.70 -13.06
N THR A 48 11.43 -19.56 -12.95
CA THR A 48 11.28 -21.02 -13.11
C THR A 48 10.49 -21.59 -11.92
N ALA A 49 9.74 -22.65 -12.16
CA ALA A 49 8.93 -23.33 -11.13
C ALA A 49 7.90 -22.45 -10.41
N HIS A 50 7.51 -21.31 -11.00
CA HIS A 50 6.45 -20.46 -10.46
C HIS A 50 5.08 -21.14 -10.60
N THR A 51 4.17 -20.88 -9.63
CA THR A 51 2.82 -21.49 -9.61
C THR A 51 1.92 -20.99 -10.74
N ILE A 52 2.21 -19.80 -11.31
CA ILE A 52 1.62 -19.34 -12.57
C ILE A 52 2.58 -19.73 -13.71
N ASN A 53 2.21 -20.79 -14.40
CA ASN A 53 2.85 -21.27 -15.60
C ASN A 53 1.78 -21.92 -16.50
N PRO A 54 1.46 -21.39 -17.70
CA PRO A 54 2.21 -20.34 -18.41
C PRO A 54 2.02 -18.94 -17.81
N VAL A 55 3.09 -18.11 -17.87
CA VAL A 55 2.98 -16.68 -17.65
C VAL A 55 2.38 -16.03 -18.89
N ARG A 56 1.51 -15.03 -18.71
CA ARG A 56 0.87 -14.28 -19.78
C ARG A 56 1.55 -12.94 -19.95
N LEU A 57 2.24 -12.73 -21.05
CA LEU A 57 2.85 -11.44 -21.38
C LEU A 57 1.86 -10.56 -22.13
N LEU A 58 1.79 -9.29 -21.75
CA LEU A 58 1.20 -8.20 -22.50
C LEU A 58 2.37 -7.43 -23.15
N VAL A 59 2.45 -7.47 -24.48
CA VAL A 59 3.51 -6.83 -25.25
C VAL A 59 2.92 -5.65 -26.00
N ARG A 60 3.39 -4.44 -25.71
CA ARG A 60 3.03 -3.21 -26.40
C ARG A 60 4.04 -2.91 -27.50
N GLY A 61 3.55 -2.43 -28.64
CA GLY A 61 4.39 -2.09 -29.77
C GLY A 61 3.64 -1.41 -30.90
N ALA A 62 4.16 -1.52 -32.11
CA ALA A 62 3.52 -1.03 -33.33
C ALA A 62 3.65 -2.06 -34.44
N ASN A 63 2.69 -2.04 -35.38
CA ASN A 63 2.64 -2.92 -36.57
C ASN A 63 2.60 -4.41 -36.22
N LEU A 64 1.83 -4.79 -35.17
CA LEU A 64 1.80 -6.14 -34.63
C LEU A 64 0.73 -7.05 -35.28
N HIS A 65 -0.03 -6.56 -36.27
CA HIS A 65 -1.02 -7.37 -36.95
C HIS A 65 -0.46 -8.67 -37.54
N GLY A 66 -1.13 -9.79 -37.25
CA GLY A 66 -0.71 -11.10 -37.71
C GLY A 66 0.57 -11.63 -37.05
N ALA A 67 0.97 -11.06 -35.90
CA ALA A 67 2.17 -11.45 -35.18
C ALA A 67 2.16 -12.95 -34.81
N ARG A 68 3.29 -13.60 -35.04
CA ARG A 68 3.64 -14.92 -34.51
C ARG A 68 4.78 -14.73 -33.53
N VAL A 69 4.66 -15.37 -32.37
CA VAL A 69 5.72 -15.32 -31.36
C VAL A 69 6.26 -16.72 -31.17
N THR A 70 7.58 -16.86 -31.23
CA THR A 70 8.28 -18.15 -31.08
C THR A 70 9.51 -18.02 -30.20
N SER A 71 9.92 -19.11 -29.58
CA SER A 71 11.18 -19.23 -28.86
C SER A 71 12.13 -20.16 -29.57
N ALA A 72 13.39 -19.77 -29.67
CA ALA A 72 14.47 -20.66 -30.11
C ALA A 72 15.14 -21.39 -28.92
N HIS A 73 14.76 -21.06 -27.71
CA HIS A 73 15.40 -21.57 -26.50
C HIS A 73 14.71 -22.85 -26.00
N ARG A 74 15.51 -23.89 -25.77
CA ARG A 74 15.00 -25.13 -25.18
C ARG A 74 14.43 -24.85 -23.77
N GLY A 75 13.20 -25.32 -23.54
CA GLY A 75 12.51 -25.15 -22.25
C GLY A 75 11.68 -23.88 -22.14
N ILE A 76 11.60 -23.07 -23.20
CA ILE A 76 10.67 -21.97 -23.33
C ILE A 76 9.78 -22.19 -24.55
N GLU A 77 8.48 -22.29 -24.34
CA GLU A 77 7.50 -22.49 -25.42
C GLU A 77 6.45 -21.38 -25.36
N THR A 78 5.99 -20.95 -26.52
CA THR A 78 4.96 -19.90 -26.65
C THR A 78 3.67 -20.47 -27.20
N SER A 79 2.54 -19.95 -26.71
CA SER A 79 1.21 -20.33 -27.16
C SER A 79 0.21 -19.17 -27.00
N ALA A 80 -1.02 -19.37 -27.46
CA ALA A 80 -2.14 -18.45 -27.28
C ALA A 80 -1.78 -16.99 -27.62
N VAL A 81 -1.17 -16.78 -28.81
CA VAL A 81 -0.85 -15.44 -29.32
C VAL A 81 -2.13 -14.77 -29.81
N VAL A 82 -2.48 -13.63 -29.20
CA VAL A 82 -3.65 -12.81 -29.54
C VAL A 82 -3.20 -11.37 -29.76
N VAL A 83 -3.54 -10.80 -30.91
CA VAL A 83 -3.25 -9.39 -31.24
C VAL A 83 -4.52 -8.59 -31.12
N ASN A 84 -4.47 -7.41 -30.50
CA ASN A 84 -5.63 -6.53 -30.42
C ASN A 84 -6.01 -5.96 -31.81
N PRO A 85 -7.24 -5.48 -31.99
CA PRO A 85 -7.70 -4.93 -33.28
C PRO A 85 -6.85 -3.78 -33.82
N ALA A 86 -6.23 -2.97 -32.95
CA ALA A 86 -5.38 -1.85 -33.34
C ALA A 86 -3.97 -2.29 -33.81
N GLY A 87 -3.55 -3.54 -33.51
CA GLY A 87 -2.19 -4.03 -33.82
C GLY A 87 -1.11 -3.37 -32.97
N THR A 88 -1.48 -2.91 -31.77
CA THR A 88 -0.61 -2.21 -30.80
C THR A 88 -0.26 -3.07 -29.61
N TYR A 89 -1.03 -4.15 -29.35
CA TYR A 89 -0.79 -5.11 -28.27
C TYR A 89 -0.83 -6.55 -28.75
N VAL A 90 0.06 -7.36 -28.14
CA VAL A 90 0.06 -8.82 -28.29
C VAL A 90 0.04 -9.45 -26.92
N PHE A 91 -0.94 -10.33 -26.71
CA PHE A 91 -0.92 -11.26 -25.59
C PHE A 91 -0.25 -12.56 -26.02
N VAL A 92 0.70 -13.07 -25.23
CA VAL A 92 1.36 -14.35 -25.47
C VAL A 92 1.54 -15.12 -24.18
N SER A 93 1.19 -16.41 -24.19
CA SER A 93 1.46 -17.30 -23.06
C SER A 93 2.84 -17.95 -23.24
N VAL A 94 3.67 -17.85 -22.20
CA VAL A 94 5.03 -18.41 -22.18
C VAL A 94 5.08 -19.53 -21.15
N HIS A 95 5.26 -20.75 -21.65
CA HIS A 95 5.47 -21.96 -20.85
C HIS A 95 6.94 -22.10 -20.51
N ILE A 96 7.25 -22.24 -19.23
CA ILE A 96 8.60 -22.31 -18.70
C ILE A 96 8.82 -23.73 -18.17
N SER A 97 9.80 -24.44 -18.72
CA SER A 97 10.20 -25.75 -18.21
C SER A 97 10.73 -25.63 -16.78
N PRO A 98 10.41 -26.56 -15.87
CA PRO A 98 10.95 -26.58 -14.53
C PRO A 98 12.50 -26.63 -14.46
N ASN A 99 13.14 -27.04 -15.56
CA ASN A 99 14.60 -27.15 -15.67
C ASN A 99 15.24 -25.95 -16.42
N ALA A 100 14.45 -24.93 -16.79
CA ALA A 100 15.01 -23.71 -17.39
C ALA A 100 15.83 -22.95 -16.35
N ALA A 101 17.07 -22.61 -16.66
CA ALA A 101 17.93 -21.85 -15.77
C ALA A 101 17.54 -20.35 -15.80
N PRO A 102 17.81 -19.58 -14.75
CA PRO A 102 17.75 -18.12 -14.81
C PRO A 102 18.65 -17.57 -15.94
N GLY A 103 18.20 -16.51 -16.61
CA GLY A 103 18.92 -15.92 -17.75
C GLY A 103 18.01 -15.21 -18.75
N GLU A 104 18.59 -14.77 -19.86
CA GLU A 104 17.88 -14.07 -20.94
C GLU A 104 17.32 -15.08 -21.96
N TYR A 105 16.03 -14.92 -22.30
CA TYR A 105 15.28 -15.79 -23.21
C TYR A 105 14.46 -14.96 -24.21
N PRO A 106 15.11 -14.16 -25.08
CA PRO A 106 14.40 -13.31 -26.02
C PRO A 106 13.51 -14.16 -26.94
N LEU A 107 12.26 -13.70 -27.14
CA LEU A 107 11.29 -14.33 -28.03
C LEU A 107 11.29 -13.61 -29.38
N ALA A 108 11.20 -14.35 -30.48
CA ALA A 108 11.07 -13.79 -31.80
C ALA A 108 9.61 -13.42 -32.08
N LEU A 109 9.34 -12.18 -32.47
CA LEU A 109 8.05 -11.71 -32.97
C LEU A 109 8.17 -11.44 -34.47
N GLU A 110 7.36 -12.13 -35.27
CA GLU A 110 7.34 -12.03 -36.73
C GLU A 110 5.95 -11.61 -37.23
N THR A 111 5.93 -10.68 -38.18
CA THR A 111 4.73 -10.29 -38.94
C THR A 111 5.01 -10.41 -40.43
N GLY A 112 4.00 -10.20 -41.26
CA GLY A 112 4.20 -10.15 -42.72
C GLY A 112 5.17 -9.02 -43.17
N SER A 113 5.44 -8.03 -42.31
CA SER A 113 6.26 -6.86 -42.61
C SER A 113 7.67 -6.90 -42.01
N GLY A 114 8.00 -7.95 -41.22
CA GLY A 114 9.34 -8.06 -40.62
C GLY A 114 9.37 -8.82 -39.30
N LYS A 115 10.50 -8.68 -38.61
CA LYS A 115 10.78 -9.37 -37.35
C LYS A 115 11.34 -8.41 -36.31
N THR A 116 11.00 -8.67 -35.04
CA THR A 116 11.59 -7.99 -33.88
C THR A 116 11.74 -8.99 -32.73
N SER A 117 12.32 -8.55 -31.62
CA SER A 117 12.53 -9.36 -30.41
C SER A 117 11.69 -8.83 -29.26
N ILE A 118 11.09 -9.74 -28.49
CA ILE A 118 10.48 -9.48 -27.19
C ILE A 118 11.53 -9.83 -26.13
N PRO A 119 12.08 -8.88 -25.36
CA PRO A 119 12.95 -9.21 -24.25
C PRO A 119 12.16 -9.99 -23.20
N PHE A 120 12.73 -11.10 -22.73
CA PHE A 120 12.16 -11.90 -21.65
C PHE A 120 13.29 -12.50 -20.83
N ARG A 121 13.16 -12.46 -19.52
CA ARG A 121 14.18 -12.91 -18.57
C ARG A 121 13.56 -13.83 -17.53
N LEU A 122 14.29 -14.87 -17.13
CA LEU A 122 14.03 -15.64 -15.91
C LEU A 122 14.95 -15.18 -14.80
N ASN A 123 14.36 -14.77 -13.69
CA ASN A 123 15.08 -14.29 -12.52
C ASN A 123 15.54 -15.43 -11.61
N GLU A 124 16.62 -15.18 -10.86
CA GLU A 124 16.96 -15.99 -9.70
C GLU A 124 15.89 -15.80 -8.60
N PRO A 125 15.40 -16.88 -7.96
CA PRO A 125 14.49 -16.74 -6.84
C PRO A 125 15.21 -16.21 -5.61
N LEU A 126 14.53 -15.34 -4.86
CA LEU A 126 15.01 -14.87 -3.55
C LEU A 126 14.83 -15.97 -2.48
N ASP A 127 15.67 -15.94 -1.44
CA ASP A 127 15.60 -16.88 -0.34
C ASP A 127 14.35 -16.64 0.53
N SER A 128 13.43 -17.60 0.54
CA SER A 128 12.20 -17.54 1.32
C SER A 128 12.41 -17.64 2.84
N ALA A 129 13.62 -17.96 3.30
CA ALA A 129 13.94 -17.93 4.72
C ALA A 129 14.07 -16.49 5.26
N THR A 130 14.45 -15.55 4.40
CA THR A 130 14.70 -14.14 4.76
C THR A 130 13.71 -13.17 4.15
N HIS A 131 12.98 -13.56 3.09
CA HIS A 131 12.00 -12.75 2.37
C HIS A 131 10.59 -13.33 2.49
N PHE A 132 9.56 -12.56 2.15
CA PHE A 132 8.15 -13.00 2.10
C PHE A 132 7.62 -13.47 3.46
N GLN A 133 8.02 -12.81 4.57
CA GLN A 133 7.75 -13.31 5.93
C GLN A 133 6.33 -13.04 6.43
N GLY A 134 5.55 -12.24 5.71
CA GLY A 134 4.17 -11.89 6.09
C GLY A 134 4.11 -10.98 7.32
N ILE A 135 2.93 -10.46 7.61
CA ILE A 135 2.66 -9.59 8.76
C ILE A 135 1.81 -10.35 9.77
N THR A 136 2.12 -10.19 11.04
CA THR A 136 1.44 -10.87 12.16
C THR A 136 1.14 -9.90 13.30
N ASN A 137 0.47 -10.39 14.35
CA ASN A 137 0.23 -9.59 15.56
C ASN A 137 1.50 -9.20 16.32
N ASP A 138 2.65 -9.76 15.95
CA ASP A 138 3.95 -9.34 16.47
C ASP A 138 4.43 -8.03 15.88
N ASP A 139 3.83 -7.61 14.76
CA ASP A 139 4.25 -6.45 14.01
C ASP A 139 3.54 -5.17 14.45
N VAL A 140 4.19 -4.06 14.12
CA VAL A 140 3.71 -2.68 14.24
C VAL A 140 3.96 -2.01 12.90
N ILE A 141 2.89 -1.65 12.22
CA ILE A 141 2.94 -1.04 10.88
C ILE A 141 3.14 0.48 11.03
N TYR A 142 3.98 1.04 10.17
CA TYR A 142 4.18 2.49 10.05
C TYR A 142 3.97 2.90 8.60
N LEU A 143 2.90 3.65 8.35
CA LEU A 143 2.56 4.18 7.02
C LEU A 143 3.44 5.37 6.69
N ILE A 144 4.11 5.31 5.55
CA ILE A 144 4.93 6.39 4.98
C ILE A 144 4.37 6.80 3.62
N MET A 145 4.18 8.09 3.43
CA MET A 145 4.08 8.71 2.12
C MET A 145 5.50 9.10 1.68
N PRO A 146 6.11 8.42 0.69
CA PRO A 146 7.52 8.63 0.34
C PRO A 146 7.84 10.09 0.06
N ASP A 147 7.03 10.76 -0.76
CA ASP A 147 7.20 12.17 -1.13
C ASP A 147 7.24 13.15 0.06
N ARG A 148 6.67 12.79 1.23
CA ARG A 148 6.48 13.68 2.38
C ARG A 148 7.33 13.33 3.60
N PHE A 149 8.07 12.24 3.55
CA PHE A 149 8.80 11.75 4.71
C PHE A 149 10.22 12.29 4.80
N ALA A 150 11.04 12.04 3.79
CA ALA A 150 12.41 12.56 3.76
C ALA A 150 12.98 12.53 2.33
N ASN A 151 13.69 13.59 1.95
CA ASN A 151 14.49 13.67 0.73
C ASN A 151 15.91 13.17 1.03
N GLY A 152 16.33 12.12 0.37
CA GLY A 152 17.65 11.52 0.49
C GLY A 152 18.53 11.70 -0.75
N ASP A 153 17.92 12.01 -1.90
CA ASP A 153 18.58 12.25 -3.17
C ASP A 153 17.93 13.38 -3.97
N ALA A 154 18.40 14.58 -3.81
CA ALA A 154 17.86 15.74 -4.52
C ALA A 154 18.07 15.71 -6.06
N ALA A 155 18.82 14.74 -6.60
CA ALA A 155 19.02 14.60 -8.03
C ALA A 155 17.77 14.04 -8.73
N ASN A 156 16.92 13.31 -8.03
CA ASN A 156 15.68 12.73 -8.56
C ASN A 156 14.45 13.65 -8.41
N ASP A 157 14.55 14.78 -7.70
CA ASP A 157 13.41 15.69 -7.46
C ASP A 157 12.73 16.14 -8.77
N ILE A 158 13.51 16.29 -9.85
CA ILE A 158 13.02 16.72 -11.16
C ILE A 158 13.55 15.75 -12.22
N PRO A 159 12.80 14.66 -12.53
CA PRO A 159 13.20 13.71 -13.55
C PRO A 159 13.34 14.35 -14.95
N PRO A 160 14.08 13.74 -15.88
CA PRO A 160 14.22 14.23 -17.25
C PRO A 160 12.86 14.42 -17.93
N GLY A 161 12.60 15.62 -18.43
CA GLY A 161 11.34 15.97 -19.11
C GLY A 161 10.21 16.42 -18.18
N ALA A 162 10.35 16.30 -16.87
CA ALA A 162 9.38 16.84 -15.94
C ALA A 162 9.43 18.37 -15.85
N PRO A 163 8.29 19.07 -15.79
CA PRO A 163 8.27 20.50 -15.55
C PRO A 163 8.73 20.82 -14.12
N ARG A 164 9.49 21.91 -13.94
CA ARG A 164 10.04 22.30 -12.63
C ARG A 164 8.96 22.55 -11.57
N GLU A 165 7.82 23.11 -12.00
CA GLU A 165 6.66 23.38 -11.16
C GLU A 165 5.94 22.12 -10.65
N ALA A 166 6.29 20.94 -11.17
CA ALA A 166 5.79 19.68 -10.63
C ALA A 166 6.39 19.35 -9.25
N THR A 167 7.52 19.96 -8.89
CA THR A 167 8.15 19.81 -7.57
C THR A 167 8.21 21.17 -6.89
N ASP A 168 7.32 21.42 -5.95
CA ASP A 168 7.22 22.68 -5.19
C ASP A 168 6.66 22.46 -3.78
N ARG A 169 7.50 22.50 -2.77
CA ARG A 169 7.13 22.36 -1.35
C ARG A 169 6.15 23.43 -0.83
N LYS A 170 5.91 24.52 -1.56
CA LYS A 170 4.90 25.53 -1.22
C LYS A 170 3.50 25.15 -1.71
N ASN A 171 3.42 24.25 -2.68
CA ASN A 171 2.17 23.71 -3.18
C ASN A 171 1.93 22.34 -2.58
N SER A 172 1.02 22.23 -1.62
CA SER A 172 0.69 20.97 -0.93
C SER A 172 0.18 19.84 -1.85
N ARG A 173 -0.09 20.11 -3.12
CA ARG A 173 -0.50 19.15 -4.14
C ARG A 173 0.57 18.90 -5.22
N ALA A 174 1.78 19.42 -5.03
CA ALA A 174 2.94 19.09 -5.84
C ALA A 174 3.81 18.04 -5.16
N PHE A 175 4.76 17.45 -5.90
CA PHE A 175 5.83 16.68 -5.29
C PHE A 175 6.70 17.59 -4.40
N HIS A 176 7.18 17.05 -3.30
CA HIS A 176 8.08 17.75 -2.37
C HIS A 176 9.52 17.22 -2.40
N GLY A 177 9.74 16.08 -3.08
CA GLY A 177 11.05 15.48 -3.27
C GLY A 177 11.45 14.47 -2.19
N GLY A 178 10.52 13.95 -1.39
CA GLY A 178 10.79 12.79 -0.55
C GLY A 178 10.92 11.52 -1.39
N ASP A 179 11.81 10.58 -0.98
CA ASP A 179 12.22 9.48 -1.81
C ASP A 179 12.60 8.21 -0.99
N LEU A 180 12.87 7.10 -1.69
CA LEU A 180 13.27 5.82 -1.07
C LEU A 180 14.62 5.95 -0.36
N ARG A 181 15.55 6.76 -0.87
CA ARG A 181 16.85 7.04 -0.24
C ARG A 181 16.66 7.74 1.10
N GLY A 182 15.74 8.69 1.18
CA GLY A 182 15.36 9.35 2.42
C GLY A 182 14.80 8.37 3.45
N ILE A 183 13.93 7.45 3.03
CA ILE A 183 13.40 6.40 3.91
C ILE A 183 14.54 5.51 4.41
N ILE A 184 15.45 5.04 3.53
CA ILE A 184 16.62 4.25 3.91
C ILE A 184 17.43 4.96 5.00
N ASN A 185 17.69 6.25 4.84
CA ASN A 185 18.45 7.05 5.79
C ASN A 185 17.76 7.18 7.17
N ARG A 186 16.44 6.97 7.24
CA ARG A 186 15.62 7.07 8.48
C ARG A 186 15.23 5.72 9.09
N LEU A 187 15.64 4.59 8.52
CA LEU A 187 15.41 3.27 9.11
C LEU A 187 15.89 3.14 10.57
N PRO A 188 17.04 3.71 10.99
CA PRO A 188 17.44 3.67 12.41
C PRO A 188 16.47 4.39 13.34
N TYR A 189 15.87 5.51 12.93
CA TYR A 189 14.82 6.21 13.68
C TYR A 189 13.58 5.34 13.88
N LEU A 190 13.12 4.70 12.82
CA LEU A 190 11.96 3.81 12.84
C LEU A 190 12.21 2.59 13.74
N LYS A 191 13.43 2.05 13.71
CA LYS A 191 13.84 0.96 14.58
C LYS A 191 13.87 1.35 16.07
N ASP A 192 14.38 2.56 16.41
CA ASP A 192 14.37 3.08 17.80
C ASP A 192 12.95 3.32 18.30
N LEU A 193 12.06 3.81 17.44
CA LEU A 193 10.63 3.97 17.76
C LEU A 193 9.98 2.63 18.12
N GLY A 194 10.41 1.53 17.50
CA GLY A 194 9.88 0.18 17.72
C GLY A 194 8.97 -0.33 16.59
N VAL A 195 9.02 0.29 15.43
CA VAL A 195 8.34 -0.14 14.20
C VAL A 195 8.96 -1.44 13.69
N THR A 196 8.14 -2.34 13.14
CA THR A 196 8.58 -3.62 12.57
C THR A 196 8.08 -3.87 11.15
N ALA A 197 7.21 -3.01 10.62
CA ALA A 197 6.77 -3.06 9.24
C ALA A 197 6.52 -1.66 8.69
N LEU A 198 6.94 -1.39 7.46
CA LEU A 198 6.67 -0.14 6.74
C LEU A 198 5.63 -0.41 5.66
N TRP A 199 4.54 0.32 5.67
CA TRP A 199 3.63 0.43 4.55
C TRP A 199 3.96 1.71 3.80
N LEU A 200 4.37 1.59 2.53
CA LEU A 200 4.65 2.72 1.65
C LEU A 200 3.47 2.96 0.73
N ASN A 201 3.03 4.22 0.57
CA ASN A 201 2.10 4.58 -0.51
C ASN A 201 2.64 4.08 -1.85
N PRO A 202 1.78 3.94 -2.90
CA PRO A 202 2.19 3.29 -4.14
C PRO A 202 3.46 3.90 -4.71
N TRP A 203 4.40 3.03 -5.06
CA TRP A 203 5.66 3.42 -5.69
C TRP A 203 5.68 3.23 -7.20
N TYR A 204 4.51 2.92 -7.79
CA TYR A 204 4.35 2.86 -9.23
C TYR A 204 4.69 4.19 -9.90
N ASP A 205 5.21 4.14 -11.13
CA ASP A 205 5.47 5.33 -11.92
C ASP A 205 4.17 6.08 -12.21
N ASN A 206 4.15 7.36 -11.87
CA ASN A 206 3.05 8.29 -12.07
C ASN A 206 3.40 9.31 -13.15
N TRP A 207 2.38 10.01 -13.64
CA TRP A 207 2.59 11.01 -14.65
C TRP A 207 3.46 12.18 -14.14
N ASN A 208 4.55 12.44 -14.84
CA ASN A 208 5.53 13.47 -14.49
C ASN A 208 5.06 14.92 -14.72
N GLY A 209 3.86 15.13 -15.29
CA GLY A 209 3.33 16.45 -15.60
C GLY A 209 2.58 17.12 -14.44
N VAL A 210 2.01 18.28 -14.76
CA VAL A 210 1.13 19.05 -13.85
C VAL A 210 -0.26 19.12 -14.44
N LYS A 211 -1.25 18.57 -13.73
CA LYS A 211 -2.64 18.75 -14.10
C LYS A 211 -3.12 20.13 -13.71
N THR A 212 -3.58 20.89 -14.70
CA THR A 212 -4.23 22.19 -14.51
C THR A 212 -5.74 22.07 -14.74
N CYS A 213 -6.55 22.70 -13.91
CA CYS A 213 -7.99 22.79 -14.05
C CYS A 213 -8.56 23.95 -13.21
N ASP A 214 -9.81 24.32 -13.44
CA ASP A 214 -10.50 25.40 -12.71
C ASP A 214 -11.12 24.92 -11.36
N LYS A 215 -10.47 23.96 -10.71
CA LYS A 215 -10.96 23.39 -9.45
C LYS A 215 -9.97 23.66 -8.29
N PRO A 216 -10.45 23.68 -7.04
CA PRO A 216 -9.58 23.96 -5.87
C PRO A 216 -8.43 22.96 -5.68
N TRP A 217 -8.52 21.77 -6.25
CA TRP A 217 -7.47 20.74 -6.18
C TRP A 217 -6.44 20.79 -7.31
N CYS A 218 -6.52 21.78 -8.20
CA CYS A 218 -5.50 22.08 -9.20
C CYS A 218 -4.71 23.32 -8.81
N PRO A 219 -3.41 23.38 -9.20
CA PRO A 219 -2.62 22.37 -9.89
C PRO A 219 -2.29 21.15 -9.02
N ASN A 220 -2.23 19.95 -9.64
CA ASN A 220 -1.97 18.69 -8.97
C ASN A 220 -0.96 17.85 -9.78
N THR A 221 -0.06 17.14 -9.11
CA THR A 221 0.98 16.31 -9.72
C THR A 221 0.88 14.82 -9.38
N TYR A 222 -0.19 14.39 -8.71
CA TYR A 222 -0.41 13.01 -8.30
C TYR A 222 0.70 12.40 -7.40
N TYR A 223 1.38 13.24 -6.61
CA TYR A 223 2.50 12.90 -5.72
C TYR A 223 2.25 11.73 -4.75
N HIS A 224 0.98 11.36 -4.57
CA HIS A 224 0.55 10.31 -3.63
C HIS A 224 0.63 8.90 -4.20
N GLY A 225 0.90 8.72 -5.50
CA GLY A 225 1.15 7.42 -6.12
C GLY A 225 -0.07 6.66 -6.66
N TYR A 226 -1.30 7.13 -6.45
CA TYR A 226 -2.53 6.41 -6.85
C TYR A 226 -2.98 6.63 -8.30
N HIS A 227 -2.19 7.33 -9.12
CA HIS A 227 -2.47 7.58 -10.53
C HIS A 227 -1.41 6.94 -11.43
N ALA A 228 -1.17 5.64 -11.23
CA ALA A 228 -0.15 4.90 -11.96
C ALA A 228 -0.32 5.01 -13.48
N ILE A 229 0.79 5.23 -14.19
CA ILE A 229 0.90 5.17 -15.64
C ILE A 229 1.77 4.02 -16.12
N ASP A 230 2.50 3.39 -15.19
CA ASP A 230 3.30 2.20 -15.41
C ASP A 230 3.33 1.33 -14.15
N TYR A 231 2.73 0.14 -14.27
CA TYR A 231 2.63 -0.82 -13.15
C TYR A 231 3.89 -1.68 -12.93
N TYR A 232 4.92 -1.56 -13.78
CA TYR A 232 6.16 -2.34 -13.68
C TYR A 232 7.40 -1.45 -13.55
N ALA A 233 7.20 -0.15 -13.27
CA ALA A 233 8.28 0.80 -12.99
C ALA A 233 8.11 1.44 -11.60
N VAL A 234 9.21 1.85 -11.01
CA VAL A 234 9.24 2.69 -9.80
C VAL A 234 9.13 4.14 -10.24
N GLU A 235 8.40 4.96 -9.47
CA GLU A 235 8.30 6.42 -9.67
C GLU A 235 9.71 7.04 -9.71
N ASP A 236 10.01 7.73 -10.80
CA ASP A 236 11.34 8.32 -11.04
C ASP A 236 11.80 9.25 -9.90
N ARG A 237 10.87 9.96 -9.24
CA ARG A 237 11.16 10.85 -8.10
C ARG A 237 11.43 10.10 -6.81
N PHE A 238 11.04 8.83 -6.73
CA PHE A 238 11.33 8.00 -5.56
C PHE A 238 12.65 7.25 -5.71
N GLY A 239 13.17 7.12 -6.93
CA GLY A 239 14.37 6.38 -7.27
C GLY A 239 14.13 5.32 -8.32
N ASP A 240 14.79 4.18 -8.20
CA ASP A 240 14.73 3.09 -9.15
C ASP A 240 14.53 1.72 -8.46
N MET A 241 14.47 0.66 -9.27
CA MET A 241 14.33 -0.71 -8.77
C MET A 241 15.50 -1.14 -7.88
N GLU A 242 16.70 -0.65 -8.12
CA GLU A 242 17.88 -0.97 -7.31
C GLU A 242 17.74 -0.33 -5.91
N THR A 243 17.35 0.94 -5.87
CA THR A 243 17.09 1.67 -4.62
C THR A 243 15.93 1.05 -3.83
N LEU A 244 14.87 0.58 -4.50
CA LEU A 244 13.76 -0.11 -3.83
C LEU A 244 14.21 -1.43 -3.22
N ARG A 245 15.00 -2.23 -3.93
CA ARG A 245 15.58 -3.47 -3.40
C ARG A 245 16.52 -3.20 -2.23
N GLU A 246 17.36 -2.17 -2.34
CA GLU A 246 18.23 -1.74 -1.24
C GLU A 246 17.42 -1.38 0.01
N LEU A 247 16.28 -0.70 -0.16
CA LEU A 247 15.38 -0.41 0.96
C LEU A 247 14.88 -1.69 1.63
N VAL A 248 14.41 -2.67 0.84
CA VAL A 248 13.92 -3.95 1.38
C VAL A 248 15.04 -4.67 2.15
N GLU A 249 16.22 -4.83 1.55
CA GLU A 249 17.36 -5.50 2.17
C GLU A 249 17.81 -4.82 3.48
N LYS A 250 17.92 -3.48 3.49
CA LYS A 250 18.31 -2.73 4.68
C LYS A 250 17.24 -2.74 5.77
N ALA A 251 15.96 -2.72 5.39
CA ALA A 251 14.86 -2.88 6.32
C ALA A 251 14.87 -4.27 6.97
N HIS A 252 15.02 -5.33 6.16
CA HIS A 252 15.12 -6.72 6.65
C HIS A 252 16.32 -6.91 7.58
N ALA A 253 17.48 -6.32 7.27
CA ALA A 253 18.65 -6.36 8.15
C ALA A 253 18.37 -5.74 9.54
N LEU A 254 17.42 -4.81 9.63
CA LEU A 254 16.92 -4.22 10.87
C LEU A 254 15.67 -4.93 11.42
N GLN A 255 15.26 -6.05 10.84
CA GLN A 255 14.02 -6.76 11.18
C GLN A 255 12.78 -5.86 11.02
N ILE A 256 12.75 -5.09 9.95
CA ILE A 256 11.62 -4.27 9.52
C ILE A 256 11.15 -4.84 8.19
N LYS A 257 9.88 -5.19 8.11
CA LYS A 257 9.20 -5.75 6.94
C LYS A 257 8.71 -4.64 6.02
N ILE A 258 8.44 -4.96 4.75
CA ILE A 258 7.95 -4.00 3.76
C ILE A 258 6.59 -4.44 3.24
N ILE A 259 5.65 -3.50 3.15
CA ILE A 259 4.30 -3.66 2.62
C ILE A 259 4.15 -2.72 1.43
N GLN A 260 3.82 -3.28 0.26
CA GLN A 260 3.45 -2.52 -0.93
C GLN A 260 2.01 -2.05 -0.84
N ASP A 261 1.74 -0.83 -1.28
CA ASP A 261 0.40 -0.37 -1.62
C ASP A 261 0.10 -0.71 -3.08
N GLN A 262 -0.83 -1.63 -3.31
CA GLN A 262 -1.25 -2.06 -4.64
C GLN A 262 -2.56 -1.38 -5.04
N VAL A 263 -2.62 -0.87 -6.27
CA VAL A 263 -3.78 -0.19 -6.85
C VAL A 263 -4.30 -1.02 -8.01
N ALA A 264 -5.17 -2.02 -7.73
CA ALA A 264 -5.71 -2.89 -8.76
C ALA A 264 -7.11 -2.46 -9.27
N ASN A 265 -7.70 -1.42 -8.69
CA ASN A 265 -9.03 -0.94 -9.08
C ASN A 265 -9.01 -0.04 -10.32
N HIS A 266 -7.99 0.80 -10.47
CA HIS A 266 -7.98 1.86 -11.49
C HIS A 266 -6.56 2.22 -11.92
N VAL A 267 -6.45 2.96 -13.02
CA VAL A 267 -5.21 3.57 -13.51
C VAL A 267 -5.30 5.09 -13.45
N GLY A 268 -4.17 5.80 -13.60
CA GLY A 268 -4.19 7.25 -13.86
C GLY A 268 -4.74 7.57 -15.26
N SER A 269 -5.45 8.69 -15.41
CA SER A 269 -6.02 9.10 -16.70
C SER A 269 -4.99 9.35 -17.81
N GLN A 270 -3.71 9.45 -17.45
CA GLN A 270 -2.60 9.59 -18.39
C GLN A 270 -1.97 8.23 -18.78
N HIS A 271 -2.48 7.12 -18.24
CA HIS A 271 -1.99 5.80 -18.61
C HIS A 271 -2.19 5.54 -20.11
N PRO A 272 -1.22 4.99 -20.82
CA PRO A 272 -1.32 4.72 -22.27
C PRO A 272 -2.57 3.92 -22.67
N TRP A 273 -3.04 3.01 -21.83
CA TRP A 273 -4.23 2.18 -22.07
C TRP A 273 -5.52 2.99 -22.20
N VAL A 274 -5.58 4.20 -21.64
CA VAL A 274 -6.79 5.03 -21.66
C VAL A 274 -7.19 5.45 -23.08
N ASN A 275 -6.17 5.70 -23.93
CA ASN A 275 -6.37 6.06 -25.34
C ASN A 275 -6.20 4.89 -26.30
N ASP A 276 -5.53 3.81 -25.87
CA ASP A 276 -5.22 2.63 -26.67
C ASP A 276 -5.28 1.39 -25.75
N PRO A 277 -6.48 0.91 -25.40
CA PRO A 277 -6.62 -0.21 -24.47
C PRO A 277 -6.18 -1.53 -25.11
N PRO A 278 -5.61 -2.46 -24.32
CA PRO A 278 -5.25 -3.80 -24.82
C PRO A 278 -6.45 -4.60 -25.34
N LEU A 279 -7.64 -4.40 -24.74
CA LEU A 279 -8.93 -4.96 -25.15
C LEU A 279 -10.01 -3.88 -25.01
N ASP A 280 -11.09 -3.96 -25.82
CA ASP A 280 -12.19 -3.00 -25.79
C ASP A 280 -12.91 -2.93 -24.43
N ASN A 281 -12.91 -4.02 -23.67
CA ASN A 281 -13.51 -4.15 -22.34
C ASN A 281 -12.46 -4.14 -21.19
N TRP A 282 -11.28 -3.54 -21.43
CA TRP A 282 -10.22 -3.39 -20.41
C TRP A 282 -10.67 -2.53 -19.24
N PHE A 283 -11.49 -1.54 -19.51
CA PHE A 283 -12.09 -0.62 -18.54
C PHE A 283 -13.62 -0.68 -18.57
N HIS A 284 -14.25 -0.29 -17.47
CA HIS A 284 -15.66 0.01 -17.43
C HIS A 284 -15.92 1.42 -17.99
N GLY A 285 -16.08 1.51 -19.31
CA GLY A 285 -16.31 2.77 -20.02
C GLY A 285 -15.05 3.39 -20.61
N THR A 286 -15.13 4.68 -20.93
CA THR A 286 -14.05 5.48 -21.54
C THR A 286 -14.01 6.88 -20.93
N LEU A 287 -12.95 7.68 -21.19
CA LEU A 287 -12.89 9.09 -20.77
C LEU A 287 -14.13 9.89 -21.19
N ALA A 288 -14.66 9.63 -22.38
CA ALA A 288 -15.83 10.34 -22.90
C ALA A 288 -17.17 9.81 -22.35
N ARG A 289 -17.20 8.56 -21.87
CA ARG A 289 -18.43 7.89 -21.43
C ARG A 289 -18.14 6.84 -20.38
N HIS A 290 -18.37 7.18 -19.12
CA HIS A 290 -18.28 6.29 -17.98
C HIS A 290 -19.35 6.62 -16.94
N THR A 291 -19.56 5.73 -15.99
CA THR A 291 -20.42 5.95 -14.82
C THR A 291 -19.54 6.40 -13.66
N GLN A 292 -19.97 7.42 -12.91
CA GLN A 292 -19.32 7.79 -11.65
C GLN A 292 -19.72 6.80 -10.56
N ASN A 293 -18.76 6.43 -9.70
CA ASN A 293 -19.03 5.59 -8.54
C ASN A 293 -19.94 6.35 -7.55
N PRO A 294 -21.13 5.84 -7.21
CA PRO A 294 -22.03 6.48 -6.26
C PRO A 294 -21.65 6.20 -4.81
N PHE A 295 -20.59 5.42 -4.55
CA PHE A 295 -20.11 5.03 -3.22
C PHE A 295 -21.16 4.34 -2.34
N ARG A 296 -22.01 3.50 -2.95
CA ARG A 296 -23.10 2.78 -2.28
C ARG A 296 -22.69 1.37 -1.86
N GLY A 297 -21.68 1.30 -0.98
CA GLY A 297 -21.20 0.02 -0.42
C GLY A 297 -22.28 -0.79 0.30
N ASP A 298 -23.29 -0.12 0.88
CA ASP A 298 -24.46 -0.75 1.47
C ASP A 298 -25.21 -1.68 0.53
N LEU A 299 -25.26 -1.36 -0.77
CA LEU A 299 -25.92 -2.20 -1.78
C LEU A 299 -25.13 -3.49 -2.07
N LEU A 300 -23.81 -3.48 -1.89
CA LEU A 300 -22.97 -4.66 -2.11
C LEU A 300 -23.22 -5.75 -1.07
N LEU A 301 -23.56 -5.34 0.16
CA LEU A 301 -23.84 -6.27 1.25
C LEU A 301 -25.26 -6.83 1.20
N SER A 302 -26.19 -6.10 0.62
CA SER A 302 -27.60 -6.46 0.67
C SER A 302 -27.92 -7.65 -0.25
N PRO A 303 -28.39 -8.80 0.25
CA PRO A 303 -28.85 -9.88 -0.62
C PRO A 303 -30.13 -9.52 -1.39
N HIS A 304 -30.77 -8.40 -1.02
CA HIS A 304 -32.00 -7.91 -1.63
C HIS A 304 -31.76 -6.84 -2.72
N ALA A 305 -30.55 -6.33 -2.86
CA ALA A 305 -30.21 -5.41 -3.94
C ALA A 305 -30.15 -6.17 -5.28
N SER A 306 -30.67 -5.56 -6.35
CA SER A 306 -30.49 -6.12 -7.70
C SER A 306 -29.09 -5.88 -8.21
N ASP A 307 -28.65 -6.66 -9.20
CA ASP A 307 -27.34 -6.43 -9.85
C ASP A 307 -27.26 -5.05 -10.50
N ALA A 308 -28.34 -4.57 -11.10
CA ALA A 308 -28.41 -3.22 -11.65
C ALA A 308 -28.18 -2.12 -10.59
N ALA A 309 -28.51 -2.38 -9.32
CA ALA A 309 -28.25 -1.45 -8.23
C ALA A 309 -26.81 -1.50 -7.72
N ARG A 310 -26.16 -2.67 -7.79
CA ARG A 310 -24.76 -2.87 -7.36
C ARG A 310 -23.75 -2.39 -8.40
N ARG A 311 -24.03 -2.64 -9.69
CA ARG A 311 -23.11 -2.38 -10.80
C ARG A 311 -22.52 -0.97 -10.79
N PRO A 312 -23.26 0.14 -10.59
CA PRO A 312 -22.65 1.47 -10.54
C PRO A 312 -21.55 1.63 -9.48
N THR A 313 -21.60 0.87 -8.39
CA THR A 313 -20.54 0.89 -7.36
C THR A 313 -19.34 0.01 -7.73
N LEU A 314 -19.52 -1.05 -8.49
CA LEU A 314 -18.44 -1.95 -8.93
C LEU A 314 -17.79 -1.48 -10.24
N ASP A 315 -18.59 -0.92 -11.15
CA ASP A 315 -18.15 -0.55 -12.50
C ASP A 315 -17.92 0.97 -12.63
N GLY A 316 -18.19 1.73 -11.57
CA GLY A 316 -18.11 3.19 -11.58
C GLY A 316 -16.70 3.71 -11.33
N TRP A 317 -16.28 4.68 -12.15
CA TRP A 317 -15.01 5.36 -11.95
C TRP A 317 -15.00 6.14 -10.65
N PHE A 318 -13.94 6.00 -9.88
CA PHE A 318 -13.76 6.70 -8.60
C PHE A 318 -13.77 8.23 -8.78
N SER A 319 -13.16 8.68 -9.86
CA SER A 319 -13.22 10.05 -10.38
C SER A 319 -12.97 10.03 -11.89
N ASP A 320 -13.18 11.16 -12.59
CA ASP A 320 -12.88 11.31 -14.03
C ASP A 320 -11.39 11.03 -14.36
N ASP A 321 -10.50 11.07 -13.35
CA ASP A 321 -9.06 10.85 -13.48
C ASP A 321 -8.62 9.42 -13.16
N LEU A 322 -9.51 8.56 -12.73
CA LEU A 322 -9.24 7.19 -12.28
C LEU A 322 -10.10 6.20 -13.06
N PRO A 323 -9.73 5.90 -14.32
CA PRO A 323 -10.37 4.88 -15.15
C PRO A 323 -10.44 3.54 -14.44
N ASP A 324 -11.64 3.02 -14.25
CA ASP A 324 -11.93 1.79 -13.53
C ASP A 324 -11.62 0.56 -14.39
N MET A 325 -10.77 -0.34 -13.87
CA MET A 325 -10.36 -1.56 -14.57
C MET A 325 -11.43 -2.66 -14.41
N ASN A 326 -11.64 -3.43 -15.47
CA ASN A 326 -12.61 -4.52 -15.47
C ASN A 326 -11.98 -5.83 -15.01
N GLN A 327 -11.92 -6.09 -13.69
CA GLN A 327 -11.38 -7.33 -13.13
C GLN A 327 -12.26 -8.57 -13.38
N GLU A 328 -13.44 -8.43 -13.99
CA GLU A 328 -14.23 -9.55 -14.49
C GLU A 328 -13.72 -10.03 -15.86
N GLU A 329 -12.96 -9.21 -16.61
CA GLU A 329 -12.23 -9.64 -17.79
C GLU A 329 -11.03 -10.50 -17.38
N PRO A 330 -10.94 -11.77 -17.87
CA PRO A 330 -9.89 -12.69 -17.44
C PRO A 330 -8.44 -12.20 -17.71
N GLU A 331 -8.22 -11.44 -18.77
CA GLU A 331 -6.88 -10.90 -19.07
C GLU A 331 -6.50 -9.76 -18.11
N VAL A 332 -7.47 -8.91 -17.70
CA VAL A 332 -7.27 -7.87 -16.67
C VAL A 332 -6.98 -8.53 -15.32
N ALA A 333 -7.84 -9.46 -14.89
CA ALA A 333 -7.64 -10.16 -13.62
C ALA A 333 -6.27 -10.85 -13.56
N ARG A 334 -5.86 -11.50 -14.65
CA ARG A 334 -4.56 -12.16 -14.75
C ARG A 334 -3.41 -11.17 -14.70
N TYR A 335 -3.53 -10.04 -15.39
CA TYR A 335 -2.52 -8.99 -15.38
C TYR A 335 -2.27 -8.48 -13.95
N GLU A 336 -3.33 -8.14 -13.21
CA GLU A 336 -3.23 -7.64 -11.84
C GLU A 336 -2.63 -8.68 -10.87
N ILE A 337 -3.05 -9.95 -10.97
CA ILE A 337 -2.50 -11.03 -10.15
C ILE A 337 -1.00 -11.24 -10.48
N GLN A 338 -0.63 -11.23 -11.76
CA GLN A 338 0.77 -11.36 -12.16
C GLN A 338 1.61 -10.16 -11.73
N ASN A 339 1.05 -8.95 -11.77
CA ASN A 339 1.72 -7.75 -11.29
C ASN A 339 2.04 -7.86 -9.79
N ALA A 340 1.06 -8.23 -8.97
CA ALA A 340 1.28 -8.44 -7.53
C ALA A 340 2.38 -9.49 -7.27
N LEU A 341 2.30 -10.65 -7.92
CA LEU A 341 3.29 -11.72 -7.76
C LEU A 341 4.68 -11.31 -8.26
N TRP A 342 4.74 -10.51 -9.31
CA TRP A 342 6.01 -10.02 -9.84
C TRP A 342 6.71 -9.07 -8.86
N TRP A 343 5.97 -8.09 -8.30
CA TRP A 343 6.53 -7.17 -7.31
C TRP A 343 7.03 -7.90 -6.07
N ILE A 344 6.27 -8.87 -5.57
CA ILE A 344 6.69 -9.70 -4.44
C ILE A 344 8.01 -10.41 -4.79
N GLY A 345 8.03 -11.14 -5.92
CA GLY A 345 9.19 -11.93 -6.32
C GLY A 345 10.44 -11.12 -6.62
N ILE A 346 10.29 -9.89 -7.15
CA ILE A 346 11.43 -9.04 -7.55
C ILE A 346 12.01 -8.24 -6.39
N THR A 347 11.21 -7.92 -5.37
CA THR A 347 11.62 -7.09 -4.22
C THR A 347 11.84 -7.89 -2.95
N GLY A 348 11.16 -9.02 -2.76
CA GLY A 348 11.23 -9.79 -1.51
C GLY A 348 10.38 -9.23 -0.37
N MET A 349 9.44 -8.31 -0.66
CA MET A 349 8.55 -7.70 0.34
C MET A 349 7.67 -8.72 1.07
N ASP A 350 7.04 -8.29 2.17
CA ASP A 350 6.37 -9.16 3.14
C ASP A 350 4.85 -9.05 3.14
N GLY A 351 4.30 -8.02 2.53
CA GLY A 351 2.85 -7.83 2.50
C GLY A 351 2.38 -6.88 1.41
N ILE A 352 1.06 -6.91 1.19
CA ILE A 352 0.34 -6.01 0.28
C ILE A 352 -0.76 -5.30 1.07
N ARG A 353 -0.86 -3.98 0.92
CA ARG A 353 -2.10 -3.24 1.16
C ARG A 353 -2.81 -3.08 -0.16
N GLN A 354 -3.99 -3.69 -0.29
CA GLN A 354 -4.80 -3.57 -1.48
C GLN A 354 -5.75 -2.39 -1.34
N ASP A 355 -5.55 -1.40 -2.18
CA ASP A 355 -6.36 -0.19 -2.26
C ASP A 355 -7.82 -0.51 -2.62
N THR A 356 -8.77 0.20 -2.04
CA THR A 356 -10.18 0.29 -2.43
C THR A 356 -10.88 -1.04 -2.79
N ILE A 357 -10.61 -2.13 -2.05
CA ILE A 357 -11.13 -3.47 -2.38
C ILE A 357 -12.65 -3.54 -2.43
N GLN A 358 -13.35 -2.63 -1.75
CA GLN A 358 -14.82 -2.61 -1.72
C GLN A 358 -15.44 -2.27 -3.08
N TYR A 359 -14.66 -1.78 -4.03
CA TYR A 359 -15.12 -1.43 -5.38
C TYR A 359 -14.73 -2.48 -6.43
N MET A 360 -14.05 -3.55 -6.02
CA MET A 360 -13.68 -4.67 -6.89
C MET A 360 -14.56 -5.90 -6.65
N PRO A 361 -14.76 -6.77 -7.66
CA PRO A 361 -15.48 -8.03 -7.49
C PRO A 361 -14.82 -8.90 -6.41
N ARG A 362 -15.59 -9.40 -5.43
CA ARG A 362 -15.08 -10.27 -4.36
C ARG A 362 -14.44 -11.57 -4.90
N ALA A 363 -14.89 -12.06 -6.05
CA ALA A 363 -14.27 -13.18 -6.75
C ALA A 363 -12.83 -12.88 -7.18
N PHE A 364 -12.56 -11.66 -7.65
CA PHE A 364 -11.21 -11.23 -7.98
C PHE A 364 -10.33 -11.18 -6.72
N ILE A 365 -10.83 -10.60 -5.61
CA ILE A 365 -10.10 -10.54 -4.33
C ILE A 365 -9.72 -11.96 -3.87
N ARG A 366 -10.65 -12.91 -3.94
CA ARG A 366 -10.37 -14.31 -3.64
C ARG A 366 -9.27 -14.90 -4.53
N ASN A 367 -9.37 -14.68 -5.85
CA ASN A 367 -8.40 -15.21 -6.81
C ASN A 367 -7.00 -14.66 -6.54
N LEU A 368 -6.89 -13.37 -6.23
CA LEU A 368 -5.65 -12.72 -5.84
C LEU A 368 -5.11 -13.31 -4.52
N SER A 369 -5.93 -13.40 -3.47
CA SER A 369 -5.54 -13.98 -2.17
C SER A 369 -5.02 -15.41 -2.30
N VAL A 370 -5.73 -16.25 -3.08
CA VAL A 370 -5.34 -17.64 -3.34
C VAL A 370 -4.03 -17.73 -4.13
N ALA A 371 -3.86 -16.92 -5.17
CA ALA A 371 -2.65 -16.92 -5.99
C ALA A 371 -1.42 -16.50 -5.18
N LEU A 372 -1.55 -15.45 -4.35
CA LEU A 372 -0.48 -14.98 -3.46
C LEU A 372 -0.05 -16.07 -2.48
N ARG A 373 -1.00 -16.68 -1.77
CA ARG A 373 -0.71 -17.70 -0.76
C ARG A 373 -0.16 -18.98 -1.37
N ARG A 374 -0.61 -19.34 -2.59
CA ARG A 374 -0.10 -20.50 -3.30
C ARG A 374 1.38 -20.36 -3.68
N GLN A 375 1.82 -19.17 -4.07
CA GLN A 375 3.22 -18.90 -4.44
C GLN A 375 4.08 -18.57 -3.23
N TYR A 376 3.55 -17.76 -2.30
CA TYR A 376 4.24 -17.26 -1.11
C TYR A 376 3.39 -17.55 0.13
N PRO A 377 3.54 -18.76 0.77
CA PRO A 377 2.61 -19.23 1.80
C PRO A 377 2.47 -18.34 3.04
N LYS A 378 3.46 -17.51 3.33
CA LYS A 378 3.44 -16.57 4.46
C LYS A 378 2.98 -15.16 4.06
N MET A 379 2.83 -14.89 2.75
CA MET A 379 2.41 -13.57 2.28
C MET A 379 1.10 -13.15 2.93
N TRP A 380 1.06 -11.89 3.31
CA TRP A 380 -0.09 -11.28 3.97
C TRP A 380 -0.65 -10.14 3.11
N MET A 381 -1.98 -10.04 3.09
CA MET A 381 -2.67 -8.96 2.40
C MET A 381 -3.71 -8.32 3.31
N VAL A 382 -3.65 -6.99 3.44
CA VAL A 382 -4.69 -6.17 4.07
C VAL A 382 -5.46 -5.41 3.01
N GLY A 383 -6.79 -5.45 3.11
CA GLY A 383 -7.66 -4.70 2.21
C GLY A 383 -8.18 -3.41 2.85
N GLU A 384 -8.34 -2.39 2.03
CA GLU A 384 -9.02 -1.18 2.46
C GLU A 384 -10.51 -1.24 2.16
N VAL A 385 -11.31 -1.14 3.24
CA VAL A 385 -12.75 -0.87 3.20
C VAL A 385 -12.99 0.36 4.06
N LEU A 386 -13.01 1.54 3.44
CA LEU A 386 -13.15 2.81 4.14
C LEU A 386 -14.61 3.01 4.55
N ASP A 387 -15.04 2.29 5.57
CA ASP A 387 -16.39 2.36 6.14
C ASP A 387 -16.33 2.25 7.67
N ARG A 388 -17.30 2.87 8.33
CA ARG A 388 -17.44 2.88 9.80
C ARG A 388 -18.42 1.84 10.31
N ASP A 389 -19.13 1.14 9.42
CA ASP A 389 -20.01 0.03 9.76
C ASP A 389 -19.22 -1.28 9.83
N PRO A 390 -19.13 -1.91 11.02
CA PRO A 390 -18.43 -3.19 11.16
C PRO A 390 -19.08 -4.33 10.35
N VAL A 391 -20.36 -4.24 10.00
CA VAL A 391 -21.02 -5.22 9.13
C VAL A 391 -20.44 -5.12 7.73
N HIS A 392 -20.29 -3.90 7.19
CA HIS A 392 -19.70 -3.69 5.88
C HIS A 392 -18.23 -4.16 5.84
N VAL A 393 -17.42 -3.71 6.79
CA VAL A 393 -16.02 -4.13 6.84
C VAL A 393 -15.89 -5.65 6.95
N SER A 394 -16.67 -6.30 7.84
CA SER A 394 -16.57 -7.75 8.05
C SER A 394 -16.92 -8.59 6.82
N TYR A 395 -17.70 -8.05 5.87
CA TYR A 395 -18.12 -8.74 4.66
C TYR A 395 -16.94 -9.09 3.74
N PHE A 396 -15.85 -8.33 3.81
CA PHE A 396 -14.67 -8.52 2.96
C PHE A 396 -13.57 -9.36 3.59
N LEU A 397 -13.61 -9.63 4.92
CA LEU A 397 -12.59 -10.46 5.57
C LEU A 397 -12.76 -11.94 5.19
N GLY A 398 -11.63 -12.60 4.93
CA GLY A 398 -11.61 -14.05 4.68
C GLY A 398 -11.93 -14.89 5.93
N GLY A 399 -12.29 -16.17 5.70
CA GLY A 399 -12.65 -17.14 6.71
C GLY A 399 -14.16 -17.24 6.95
N ARG A 400 -14.97 -16.52 6.18
CA ARG A 400 -16.44 -16.64 6.15
C ARG A 400 -16.97 -16.46 4.73
N THR A 401 -17.89 -17.34 4.37
CA THR A 401 -18.62 -17.23 3.10
C THR A 401 -19.70 -16.15 3.20
N GLY A 402 -19.71 -15.20 2.29
CA GLY A 402 -20.76 -14.19 2.16
C GLY A 402 -22.07 -14.79 1.58
N TRP A 403 -23.11 -13.95 1.46
CA TRP A 403 -24.39 -14.34 0.83
C TRP A 403 -24.23 -14.69 -0.67
N ASP A 404 -23.18 -14.19 -1.31
CA ASP A 404 -22.75 -14.46 -2.70
C ASP A 404 -21.99 -15.80 -2.86
N ALA A 405 -21.92 -16.60 -1.82
CA ALA A 405 -21.17 -17.85 -1.73
C ALA A 405 -19.65 -17.70 -1.91
N ILE A 406 -19.10 -16.50 -1.72
CA ILE A 406 -17.66 -16.22 -1.82
C ILE A 406 -17.07 -16.03 -0.42
N ASP A 407 -15.99 -16.76 -0.13
CA ASP A 407 -15.00 -16.43 0.89
C ASP A 407 -13.83 -15.74 0.17
N THR A 408 -13.51 -14.50 0.52
CA THR A 408 -12.43 -13.74 -0.11
C THR A 408 -11.04 -14.28 0.19
N GLU A 409 -10.92 -15.10 1.24
CA GLU A 409 -9.64 -15.57 1.80
C GLU A 409 -8.65 -14.44 2.14
N LEU A 410 -9.12 -13.20 2.22
CA LEU A 410 -8.34 -12.03 2.57
C LEU A 410 -7.85 -12.12 4.02
N ASP A 411 -6.56 -11.83 4.25
CA ASP A 411 -5.94 -12.02 5.55
C ASP A 411 -6.40 -10.98 6.58
N SER A 412 -6.55 -9.72 6.19
CA SER A 412 -6.75 -8.61 7.11
C SER A 412 -7.53 -7.45 6.47
N LEU A 413 -8.07 -6.59 7.32
CA LEU A 413 -8.74 -5.33 6.96
C LEU A 413 -8.36 -4.24 7.95
N PHE A 414 -8.40 -2.97 7.52
CA PHE A 414 -8.31 -1.84 8.43
C PHE A 414 -9.59 -1.72 9.26
N ASP A 415 -9.44 -1.51 10.57
CA ASP A 415 -10.54 -1.40 11.53
C ASP A 415 -11.03 0.05 11.65
N PHE A 416 -11.57 0.60 10.55
CA PHE A 416 -12.17 1.94 10.54
C PHE A 416 -13.30 2.10 11.57
N PRO A 417 -14.14 1.08 11.86
CA PRO A 417 -15.15 1.17 12.92
C PRO A 417 -14.56 1.44 14.30
N LEU A 418 -13.51 0.68 14.70
CA LEU A 418 -12.84 0.88 15.98
C LEU A 418 -12.07 2.21 16.01
N TRP A 419 -11.40 2.59 14.91
CA TRP A 419 -10.73 3.87 14.76
C TRP A 419 -11.68 5.04 15.04
N GLN A 420 -12.82 5.12 14.36
CA GLN A 420 -13.79 6.21 14.57
C GLN A 420 -14.34 6.23 15.99
N THR A 421 -14.64 5.04 16.54
CA THR A 421 -15.17 4.91 17.91
C THR A 421 -14.13 5.37 18.95
N SER A 422 -12.87 5.01 18.76
CA SER A 422 -11.78 5.38 19.68
C SER A 422 -11.49 6.89 19.60
N LEU A 423 -11.48 7.50 18.42
CA LEU A 423 -11.41 8.95 18.30
C LEU A 423 -12.51 9.66 19.08
N ASN A 424 -13.76 9.22 18.93
CA ASN A 424 -14.90 9.82 19.64
C ASN A 424 -14.77 9.64 21.17
N ALA A 425 -14.27 8.50 21.63
CA ALA A 425 -14.07 8.24 23.05
C ALA A 425 -12.96 9.14 23.64
N PHE A 426 -11.83 9.29 22.97
CA PHE A 426 -10.70 10.07 23.48
C PHE A 426 -10.79 11.58 23.21
N THR A 427 -11.74 12.03 22.39
CA THR A 427 -12.12 13.44 22.24
C THR A 427 -13.32 13.86 23.10
N ASN A 428 -13.80 13.00 23.98
CA ASN A 428 -15.01 13.20 24.81
C ASN A 428 -16.33 13.38 24.01
N LYS A 429 -16.36 13.01 22.74
CA LYS A 429 -17.58 13.01 21.91
C LYS A 429 -18.47 11.78 22.16
N ALA A 430 -17.91 10.73 22.77
CA ALA A 430 -18.62 9.52 23.17
C ALA A 430 -18.07 9.03 24.53
N PRO A 431 -18.86 8.29 25.35
CA PRO A 431 -18.36 7.69 26.57
C PRO A 431 -17.37 6.54 26.27
N MET A 432 -16.46 6.23 27.21
CA MET A 432 -15.50 5.11 27.08
C MET A 432 -16.19 3.75 26.92
N THR A 433 -17.42 3.61 27.42
CA THR A 433 -18.28 2.43 27.20
C THR A 433 -18.56 2.16 25.71
N ALA A 434 -18.40 3.16 24.83
CA ALA A 434 -18.53 2.97 23.39
C ALA A 434 -17.46 2.04 22.83
N LEU A 435 -16.23 2.06 23.36
CA LEU A 435 -15.14 1.14 22.95
C LEU A 435 -15.56 -0.32 23.18
N ARG A 436 -16.04 -0.64 24.36
CA ARG A 436 -16.53 -1.99 24.67
C ARG A 436 -17.71 -2.39 23.77
N ARG A 437 -18.65 -1.47 23.53
CA ARG A 437 -19.77 -1.70 22.61
C ARG A 437 -19.30 -1.99 21.18
N MET A 438 -18.25 -1.30 20.71
CA MET A 438 -17.67 -1.57 19.40
C MET A 438 -16.98 -2.94 19.36
N LEU A 439 -16.16 -3.27 20.37
CA LEU A 439 -15.42 -4.54 20.43
C LEU A 439 -16.34 -5.78 20.49
N ARG A 440 -17.60 -5.69 20.94
CA ARG A 440 -18.54 -6.81 20.84
C ARG A 440 -18.81 -7.24 19.38
N ASN A 441 -18.61 -6.34 18.42
CA ASN A 441 -18.74 -6.63 16.98
C ASN A 441 -17.60 -7.52 16.45
N ASP A 442 -16.60 -7.84 17.28
CA ASP A 442 -15.57 -8.83 16.94
C ASP A 442 -16.20 -10.17 16.55
N ALA A 443 -17.41 -10.47 17.05
CA ALA A 443 -18.19 -11.63 16.67
C ALA A 443 -18.60 -11.66 15.18
N LEU A 444 -18.55 -10.54 14.46
CA LEU A 444 -18.84 -10.47 13.02
C LEU A 444 -17.68 -11.00 12.18
N TYR A 445 -16.46 -10.97 12.67
CA TYR A 445 -15.26 -11.40 11.97
C TYR A 445 -14.95 -12.87 12.23
N ALA A 446 -14.33 -13.54 11.27
CA ALA A 446 -13.82 -14.90 11.50
C ALA A 446 -12.74 -14.91 12.60
N ASP A 447 -11.87 -13.89 12.57
CA ASP A 447 -10.86 -13.62 13.59
C ASP A 447 -10.58 -12.12 13.64
N ALA A 448 -11.11 -11.42 14.64
CA ALA A 448 -10.91 -9.99 14.81
C ALA A 448 -9.45 -9.61 15.20
N ALA A 449 -8.64 -10.58 15.66
CA ALA A 449 -7.24 -10.33 15.94
C ALA A 449 -6.42 -10.11 14.66
N ARG A 450 -6.96 -10.41 13.50
CA ARG A 450 -6.34 -10.17 12.19
C ARG A 450 -6.50 -8.72 11.69
N LEU A 451 -7.39 -7.91 12.29
CA LEU A 451 -7.66 -6.54 11.86
C LEU A 451 -6.47 -5.61 12.17
N VAL A 452 -6.26 -4.62 11.30
CA VAL A 452 -5.30 -3.54 11.53
C VAL A 452 -5.98 -2.39 12.25
N SER A 453 -5.65 -2.20 13.53
CA SER A 453 -6.08 -1.04 14.31
C SER A 453 -5.15 0.15 14.04
N MET A 454 -5.68 1.33 13.75
CA MET A 454 -4.87 2.46 13.27
C MET A 454 -5.08 3.74 14.07
N THR A 455 -4.05 4.59 14.11
CA THR A 455 -4.16 5.96 14.63
C THR A 455 -4.91 6.85 13.65
N ASN A 456 -4.48 6.86 12.40
CA ASN A 456 -5.12 7.44 11.22
C ASN A 456 -4.36 6.98 9.95
N ASN A 457 -4.70 7.52 8.79
CA ASN A 457 -3.97 7.30 7.54
C ASN A 457 -3.91 8.59 6.70
N HIS A 458 -3.45 8.48 5.46
CA HIS A 458 -3.29 9.61 4.53
C HIS A 458 -4.61 10.13 3.92
N ASP A 459 -5.76 9.47 4.16
CA ASP A 459 -7.08 9.84 3.62
C ASP A 459 -7.99 10.50 4.65
N VAL A 460 -7.56 10.58 5.91
CA VAL A 460 -8.32 11.18 6.98
C VAL A 460 -7.51 12.26 7.70
N ARG A 461 -8.20 13.16 8.40
CA ARG A 461 -7.58 14.19 9.25
C ARG A 461 -6.63 13.55 10.26
N ARG A 462 -5.46 14.15 10.49
CA ARG A 462 -4.52 13.69 11.52
C ARG A 462 -5.14 13.76 12.91
N ILE A 463 -4.84 12.76 13.75
CA ILE A 463 -5.38 12.65 15.10
C ILE A 463 -5.17 13.93 15.91
N ALA A 464 -4.00 14.56 15.80
CA ALA A 464 -3.68 15.81 16.51
C ALA A 464 -4.58 17.00 16.12
N SER A 465 -5.22 16.96 14.95
CA SER A 465 -6.10 18.00 14.42
C SER A 465 -7.59 17.65 14.54
N VAL A 466 -7.93 16.50 15.13
CA VAL A 466 -9.33 16.17 15.42
C VAL A 466 -9.84 17.08 16.51
N GLU A 467 -10.99 17.71 16.27
CA GLU A 467 -11.61 18.62 17.25
C GLU A 467 -11.80 17.95 18.62
N GLY A 468 -11.32 18.58 19.67
CA GLY A 468 -11.35 18.08 21.05
C GLY A 468 -10.18 17.13 21.40
N MET A 469 -9.31 16.79 20.46
CA MET A 469 -8.14 15.98 20.75
C MET A 469 -7.08 16.80 21.48
N THR A 470 -6.61 16.29 22.60
CA THR A 470 -5.48 16.81 23.36
C THR A 470 -4.27 15.90 23.23
N LEU A 471 -3.10 16.36 23.66
CA LEU A 471 -1.91 15.51 23.72
C LEU A 471 -2.18 14.26 24.56
N GLU A 472 -2.78 14.42 25.75
CA GLU A 472 -3.13 13.32 26.64
C GLU A 472 -4.18 12.38 26.01
N GLY A 473 -5.16 12.93 25.28
CA GLY A 473 -6.14 12.15 24.52
C GLY A 473 -5.46 11.28 23.44
N SER A 474 -4.51 11.85 22.69
CA SER A 474 -3.74 11.13 21.70
C SER A 474 -2.82 10.06 22.34
N MET A 475 -2.20 10.38 23.48
CA MET A 475 -1.40 9.40 24.26
C MET A 475 -2.27 8.21 24.72
N LEU A 476 -3.48 8.47 25.19
CA LEU A 476 -4.45 7.43 25.56
C LEU A 476 -4.87 6.58 24.35
N HIS A 477 -5.14 7.23 23.21
CA HIS A 477 -5.51 6.56 21.98
C HIS A 477 -4.38 5.61 21.49
N HIS A 478 -3.12 6.06 21.49
CA HIS A 478 -1.97 5.23 21.14
C HIS A 478 -1.83 4.04 22.08
N ALA A 479 -1.88 4.27 23.39
CA ALA A 479 -1.81 3.22 24.40
C ALA A 479 -2.93 2.17 24.20
N PHE A 480 -4.16 2.61 23.87
CA PHE A 480 -5.29 1.75 23.59
C PHE A 480 -5.02 0.88 22.35
N LEU A 481 -4.61 1.49 21.23
CA LEU A 481 -4.33 0.76 19.99
C LEU A 481 -3.20 -0.25 20.13
N PHE A 482 -2.15 0.06 20.90
CA PHE A 482 -1.05 -0.87 21.12
C PHE A 482 -1.38 -2.01 22.10
N SER A 483 -2.51 -1.94 22.77
CA SER A 483 -2.92 -2.91 23.78
C SER A 483 -4.21 -3.66 23.46
N VAL A 484 -5.07 -3.11 22.61
CA VAL A 484 -6.27 -3.82 22.11
C VAL A 484 -5.87 -4.96 21.16
N ARG A 485 -6.81 -5.77 20.72
CA ARG A 485 -6.57 -6.82 19.71
C ARG A 485 -6.16 -6.24 18.36
N GLY A 486 -5.53 -7.03 17.50
CA GLY A 486 -5.15 -6.65 16.14
C GLY A 486 -3.70 -6.20 15.99
N ILE A 487 -3.38 -5.75 14.78
CA ILE A 487 -2.06 -5.28 14.37
C ILE A 487 -2.09 -3.75 14.39
N PRO A 488 -1.31 -3.07 15.26
CA PRO A 488 -1.35 -1.61 15.32
C PRO A 488 -0.65 -0.96 14.12
N GLN A 489 -1.22 0.15 13.63
CA GLN A 489 -0.66 0.96 12.57
C GLN A 489 -0.60 2.43 12.99
N LEU A 490 0.56 3.05 12.77
CA LEU A 490 0.83 4.48 12.90
C LEU A 490 0.91 5.12 11.51
N TYR A 491 0.54 6.39 11.40
CA TYR A 491 0.83 7.23 10.24
C TYR A 491 2.03 8.12 10.56
N TYR A 492 2.97 8.31 9.63
CA TYR A 492 4.20 9.09 9.88
C TYR A 492 3.87 10.45 10.53
N GLY A 493 4.61 10.77 11.59
CA GLY A 493 4.42 12.00 12.38
C GLY A 493 3.41 11.88 13.53
N ASP A 494 2.63 10.79 13.66
CA ASP A 494 1.72 10.60 14.79
C ASP A 494 2.50 10.45 16.10
N GLU A 495 3.67 9.84 16.06
CA GLU A 495 4.58 9.67 17.20
C GLU A 495 5.16 10.97 17.73
N ILE A 496 5.06 12.07 16.97
CA ILE A 496 5.42 13.42 17.40
C ILE A 496 4.22 14.36 17.50
N PHE A 497 2.99 13.80 17.48
CA PHE A 497 1.75 14.58 17.54
C PHE A 497 1.66 15.63 16.43
N MET A 498 2.02 15.27 15.22
CA MET A 498 2.02 16.14 14.05
C MET A 498 0.59 16.49 13.64
N GLU A 499 0.35 17.79 13.43
CA GLU A 499 -0.95 18.33 13.02
C GLU A 499 -1.14 18.29 11.50
N GLY A 500 -2.40 18.23 11.06
CA GLY A 500 -2.82 18.32 9.67
C GLY A 500 -4.33 18.10 9.54
N GLY A 501 -5.01 18.97 8.80
CA GLY A 501 -6.46 18.96 8.57
C GLY A 501 -6.89 17.92 7.54
N GLU A 502 -7.88 18.28 6.71
CA GLU A 502 -8.32 17.46 5.59
C GLU A 502 -7.28 17.48 4.44
N ASP A 503 -7.39 16.55 3.50
CA ASP A 503 -6.55 16.51 2.30
C ASP A 503 -6.48 17.88 1.59
N PRO A 504 -5.29 18.39 1.28
CA PRO A 504 -3.93 17.79 1.37
C PRO A 504 -3.18 18.14 2.67
N ASP A 505 -3.79 18.84 3.63
CA ASP A 505 -3.11 19.34 4.82
C ASP A 505 -2.69 18.21 5.80
N ASN A 506 -3.38 17.07 5.76
CA ASN A 506 -2.99 15.86 6.50
C ASN A 506 -1.69 15.21 5.99
N ARG A 507 -1.20 15.63 4.80
CA ARG A 507 -0.02 15.09 4.09
C ARG A 507 1.17 16.05 4.14
N ARG A 508 1.35 16.77 5.27
CA ARG A 508 2.48 17.68 5.50
C ARG A 508 3.81 16.92 5.55
N ASP A 509 4.89 17.62 5.20
CA ASP A 509 6.26 17.10 5.33
C ASP A 509 6.60 16.75 6.77
N PHE A 510 7.35 15.65 6.96
CA PHE A 510 7.93 15.34 8.27
C PHE A 510 9.02 16.37 8.60
N PRO A 511 8.96 17.05 9.77
CA PRO A 511 9.91 18.10 10.10
C PRO A 511 11.35 17.59 10.23
N GLY A 512 12.25 18.08 9.39
CA GLY A 512 13.65 17.64 9.29
C GLY A 512 13.88 16.56 8.22
N GLY A 513 12.85 16.28 7.40
CA GLY A 513 12.97 15.38 6.26
C GLY A 513 13.64 16.01 5.05
N PHE A 514 13.66 17.35 4.96
CA PHE A 514 14.02 18.03 3.73
C PHE A 514 15.15 19.05 3.93
N PRO A 515 15.98 19.30 2.89
CA PRO A 515 16.99 20.35 2.92
C PRO A 515 16.36 21.70 3.26
N GLY A 516 17.00 22.45 4.18
CA GLY A 516 16.54 23.77 4.59
C GLY A 516 15.46 23.79 5.69
N ASP A 517 15.03 22.63 6.19
CA ASP A 517 14.12 22.59 7.32
C ASP A 517 14.74 23.24 8.58
N ALA A 518 13.96 24.07 9.26
CA ALA A 518 14.45 24.83 10.42
C ALA A 518 14.80 23.94 11.64
N ARG A 519 14.31 22.72 11.68
CA ARG A 519 14.53 21.75 12.76
C ARG A 519 14.46 20.32 12.23
N ASN A 520 15.04 19.37 12.98
CA ASN A 520 15.05 17.96 12.64
C ASN A 520 14.36 17.14 13.74
N ALA A 521 13.09 16.80 13.56
CA ALA A 521 12.32 16.04 14.53
C ALA A 521 12.66 14.53 14.57
N PHE A 522 13.46 14.03 13.64
CA PHE A 522 14.07 12.69 13.77
C PHE A 522 15.02 12.60 14.96
N GLU A 523 15.55 13.74 15.42
CA GLU A 523 16.46 13.81 16.55
C GLU A 523 15.79 14.44 17.79
N PRO A 524 16.14 13.98 19.02
CA PRO A 524 15.55 14.54 20.24
C PRO A 524 15.72 16.06 20.37
N ARG A 525 16.86 16.61 19.92
CA ARG A 525 17.14 18.06 19.99
C ARG A 525 16.27 18.90 19.07
N GLY A 526 15.72 18.31 18.02
CA GLY A 526 14.83 18.99 17.07
C GLY A 526 13.35 18.88 17.43
N ARG A 527 12.99 18.08 18.44
CA ARG A 527 11.60 17.95 18.93
C ARG A 527 11.30 19.02 19.96
N THR A 528 10.08 19.57 19.90
CA THR A 528 9.53 20.36 21.02
C THR A 528 9.28 19.46 22.23
N PRO A 529 9.12 20.02 23.47
CA PRO A 529 8.79 19.22 24.64
C PRO A 529 7.53 18.36 24.48
N ARG A 530 6.50 18.88 23.76
CA ARG A 530 5.25 18.19 23.45
C ARG A 530 5.50 16.98 22.54
N GLU A 531 6.26 17.17 21.47
CA GLU A 531 6.63 16.12 20.52
C GLU A 531 7.51 15.03 21.17
N GLN A 532 8.48 15.45 21.98
CA GLN A 532 9.35 14.51 22.70
C GLN A 532 8.53 13.65 23.67
N ARG A 533 7.58 14.24 24.41
CA ARG A 533 6.69 13.52 25.32
C ARG A 533 5.83 12.48 24.57
N MET A 534 5.29 12.84 23.41
CA MET A 534 4.50 11.93 22.58
C MET A 534 5.37 10.79 22.03
N PHE A 535 6.58 11.10 21.54
CA PHE A 535 7.52 10.12 21.02
C PHE A 535 7.92 9.09 22.08
N GLU A 536 8.31 9.55 23.26
CA GLU A 536 8.68 8.67 24.38
C GLU A 536 7.53 7.77 24.80
N TRP A 537 6.32 8.34 24.92
CA TRP A 537 5.11 7.59 25.24
C TRP A 537 4.81 6.50 24.22
N THR A 538 4.83 6.84 22.94
CA THR A 538 4.60 5.90 21.84
C THR A 538 5.64 4.78 21.87
N ARG A 539 6.91 5.14 21.94
CA ARG A 539 8.03 4.19 22.00
C ARG A 539 7.94 3.24 23.21
N ASP A 540 7.60 3.76 24.38
CA ASP A 540 7.54 2.95 25.60
C ASP A 540 6.39 1.95 25.57
N TRP A 541 5.22 2.32 25.03
CA TRP A 541 4.10 1.41 24.80
C TRP A 541 4.42 0.36 23.74
N LEU A 542 5.13 0.70 22.67
CA LEU A 542 5.58 -0.26 21.66
C LEU A 542 6.62 -1.24 22.24
N LYS A 543 7.55 -0.77 23.09
CA LYS A 543 8.48 -1.64 23.82
C LYS A 543 7.75 -2.58 24.76
N LEU A 544 6.73 -2.09 25.46
CA LEU A 544 5.89 -2.92 26.33
C LEU A 544 5.18 -4.02 25.52
N ARG A 545 4.53 -3.66 24.41
CA ARG A 545 3.87 -4.62 23.51
C ARG A 545 4.84 -5.69 23.00
N ARG A 546 6.02 -5.28 22.55
CA ARG A 546 7.06 -6.20 22.06
C ARG A 546 7.52 -7.19 23.14
N LYS A 547 7.65 -6.73 24.39
CA LYS A 547 8.13 -7.53 25.51
C LYS A 547 7.12 -8.58 25.97
N HIS A 548 5.82 -8.29 25.88
CA HIS A 548 4.76 -9.08 26.48
C HIS A 548 3.88 -9.77 25.43
N ALA A 549 3.93 -11.10 25.37
CA ALA A 549 3.16 -11.89 24.42
C ALA A 549 1.64 -11.72 24.62
N ALA A 550 1.17 -11.52 25.85
CA ALA A 550 -0.23 -11.27 26.13
C ALA A 550 -0.76 -10.03 25.41
N MET A 551 0.01 -8.97 25.25
CA MET A 551 -0.42 -7.77 24.53
C MET A 551 -0.60 -8.02 23.03
N ARG A 552 0.06 -9.01 22.47
CA ARG A 552 0.03 -9.36 21.04
C ARG A 552 -0.99 -10.46 20.74
N HIS A 553 -0.98 -11.51 21.53
CA HIS A 553 -1.73 -12.76 21.28
C HIS A 553 -2.77 -13.11 22.35
N GLY A 554 -2.81 -12.36 23.47
CA GLY A 554 -3.74 -12.65 24.56
C GLY A 554 -5.20 -12.40 24.18
N ARG A 555 -6.12 -13.19 24.68
CA ARG A 555 -7.54 -12.88 24.61
C ARG A 555 -7.83 -11.58 25.36
N LEU A 556 -8.76 -10.77 24.88
CA LEU A 556 -9.25 -9.58 25.58
C LEU A 556 -10.35 -9.98 26.54
N ILE A 557 -10.29 -9.50 27.78
CA ILE A 557 -11.27 -9.78 28.84
C ILE A 557 -11.68 -8.46 29.47
N ASP A 558 -12.95 -8.07 29.32
CA ASP A 558 -13.51 -6.89 29.98
C ASP A 558 -13.48 -7.08 31.50
N LEU A 559 -12.99 -6.06 32.24
CA LEU A 559 -12.91 -6.08 33.69
C LEU A 559 -13.82 -5.04 34.35
N SER A 560 -13.67 -3.76 33.97
CA SER A 560 -14.43 -2.65 34.49
C SER A 560 -14.56 -1.55 33.44
N PHE A 561 -15.70 -0.86 33.42
CA PHE A 561 -15.94 0.20 32.45
C PHE A 561 -17.02 1.16 32.95
N ASP A 562 -16.85 2.43 32.65
CA ASP A 562 -17.84 3.48 32.78
C ASP A 562 -17.62 4.58 31.72
N ASP A 563 -18.24 5.75 31.89
CA ASP A 563 -18.19 6.81 30.90
C ASP A 563 -16.79 7.40 30.70
N ASP A 564 -15.91 7.33 31.73
CA ASP A 564 -14.59 7.94 31.70
C ASP A 564 -13.44 6.95 31.78
N SER A 565 -13.72 5.66 32.05
CA SER A 565 -12.69 4.66 32.19
C SER A 565 -13.06 3.34 31.51
N TYR A 566 -12.01 2.63 31.08
CA TYR A 566 -12.12 1.29 30.56
C TYR A 566 -10.94 0.46 31.04
N VAL A 567 -11.22 -0.69 31.65
CA VAL A 567 -10.25 -1.64 32.15
C VAL A 567 -10.49 -3.00 31.51
N PHE A 568 -9.49 -3.54 30.90
CA PHE A 568 -9.52 -4.89 30.33
C PHE A 568 -8.19 -5.62 30.59
N ALA A 569 -8.19 -6.91 30.45
CA ALA A 569 -6.98 -7.71 30.47
C ALA A 569 -6.68 -8.28 29.08
N ARG A 570 -5.41 -8.53 28.84
CA ARG A 570 -4.88 -9.37 27.77
C ARG A 570 -4.28 -10.61 28.42
N GLN A 571 -4.78 -11.80 28.08
CA GLN A 571 -4.40 -13.04 28.75
C GLN A 571 -4.03 -14.14 27.77
N THR A 572 -2.87 -14.73 27.96
CA THR A 572 -2.44 -16.01 27.39
C THR A 572 -2.44 -17.08 28.48
N SER A 573 -2.08 -18.30 28.14
CA SER A 573 -1.88 -19.38 29.14
C SER A 573 -0.81 -19.08 30.20
N ASN A 574 0.15 -18.21 29.87
CA ASN A 574 1.34 -17.99 30.70
C ASN A 574 1.47 -16.57 31.23
N GLU A 575 0.67 -15.63 30.75
CA GLU A 575 0.83 -14.22 31.06
C GLU A 575 -0.53 -13.50 31.06
N THR A 576 -0.74 -12.64 32.04
CA THR A 576 -1.89 -11.75 32.12
C THR A 576 -1.43 -10.33 32.35
N ILE A 577 -1.82 -9.41 31.44
CA ILE A 577 -1.58 -7.99 31.54
C ILE A 577 -2.92 -7.29 31.74
N ILE A 578 -3.06 -6.49 32.80
CA ILE A 578 -4.20 -5.61 33.02
C ILE A 578 -3.86 -4.23 32.48
N LEU A 579 -4.78 -3.68 31.72
CA LEU A 579 -4.69 -2.38 31.05
C LEU A 579 -5.87 -1.52 31.49
N ALA A 580 -5.58 -0.32 31.97
CA ALA A 580 -6.60 0.57 32.47
C ALA A 580 -6.42 1.99 31.95
N PHE A 581 -7.50 2.58 31.48
CA PHE A 581 -7.56 3.88 30.80
C PHE A 581 -8.49 4.80 31.59
N ASN A 582 -8.02 6.02 31.90
CA ASN A 582 -8.80 7.08 32.53
C ASN A 582 -8.64 8.37 31.74
N ARG A 583 -9.70 8.84 31.09
CA ARG A 583 -9.71 10.13 30.38
C ARG A 583 -10.12 11.32 31.26
N ALA A 584 -10.69 11.07 32.46
CA ALA A 584 -11.10 12.13 33.38
C ALA A 584 -9.92 12.99 33.87
N ALA A 585 -10.20 14.23 34.27
CA ALA A 585 -9.21 15.15 34.83
C ALA A 585 -8.84 14.82 36.28
N THR A 586 -9.48 13.83 36.89
CA THR A 586 -9.26 13.39 38.28
C THR A 586 -8.74 11.94 38.32
N VAL A 587 -8.04 11.60 39.38
CA VAL A 587 -7.67 10.21 39.69
C VAL A 587 -8.95 9.39 39.86
N LYS A 588 -8.95 8.18 39.31
CA LYS A 588 -10.08 7.26 39.42
C LYS A 588 -9.65 6.01 40.18
N GLN A 589 -10.41 5.68 41.21
CA GLN A 589 -10.31 4.39 41.86
C GLN A 589 -11.23 3.40 41.14
N THR A 590 -10.71 2.23 40.80
CA THR A 590 -11.47 1.18 40.11
C THR A 590 -11.31 -0.15 40.82
N THR A 591 -12.38 -0.94 40.79
CA THR A 591 -12.38 -2.31 41.30
C THR A 591 -12.84 -3.25 40.19
N ALA A 592 -12.12 -4.34 39.96
CA ALA A 592 -12.44 -5.36 38.98
C ALA A 592 -12.48 -6.75 39.63
N PRO A 593 -13.42 -7.65 39.24
CA PRO A 593 -13.49 -9.02 39.75
C PRO A 593 -12.27 -9.83 39.30
N ALA A 594 -11.51 -10.39 40.25
CA ALA A 594 -10.36 -11.24 39.94
C ALA A 594 -10.78 -12.60 39.35
N ALA A 595 -12.00 -13.05 39.65
CA ALA A 595 -12.55 -14.31 39.11
C ALA A 595 -12.59 -14.34 37.59
N PHE A 596 -12.72 -13.19 36.91
CA PHE A 596 -12.71 -13.12 35.45
C PHE A 596 -11.33 -13.49 34.82
N LEU A 597 -10.28 -13.41 35.64
CA LEU A 597 -8.92 -13.73 35.23
C LEU A 597 -8.43 -15.08 35.74
N GLU A 598 -9.24 -15.80 36.51
CA GLU A 598 -8.86 -17.06 37.20
C GLU A 598 -7.62 -16.86 38.11
N VAL A 599 -7.52 -15.68 38.73
CA VAL A 599 -6.40 -15.28 39.58
C VAL A 599 -6.78 -15.40 41.05
N ALA A 600 -5.92 -16.05 41.83
CA ALA A 600 -6.18 -16.31 43.27
C ALA A 600 -5.93 -15.06 44.14
N ASP A 601 -6.57 -14.99 45.29
CA ASP A 601 -6.29 -14.00 46.32
C ASP A 601 -4.82 -13.99 46.70
N GLY A 602 -4.29 -12.80 46.95
CA GLY A 602 -2.89 -12.55 47.24
C GLY A 602 -1.96 -12.45 46.02
N ALA A 603 -2.48 -12.65 44.79
CA ALA A 603 -1.70 -12.41 43.59
C ALA A 603 -1.31 -10.92 43.49
N GLU A 604 -0.07 -10.65 43.14
CA GLU A 604 0.45 -9.28 43.03
C GLU A 604 0.30 -8.73 41.60
N LEU A 605 -0.05 -7.45 41.52
CA LEU A 605 -0.01 -6.65 40.30
C LEU A 605 1.28 -5.83 40.30
N VAL A 606 2.18 -6.19 39.40
CA VAL A 606 3.46 -5.50 39.23
C VAL A 606 3.28 -4.37 38.21
N PRO A 607 3.54 -3.09 38.57
CA PRO A 607 3.42 -1.99 37.63
C PRO A 607 4.44 -2.12 36.49
N LEU A 608 3.97 -1.95 35.24
CA LEU A 608 4.81 -2.01 34.03
C LEU A 608 5.01 -0.62 33.44
N LEU A 609 3.91 0.12 33.21
CA LEU A 609 3.96 1.43 32.59
C LEU A 609 2.80 2.31 33.12
N GLY A 610 3.09 3.60 33.40
CA GLY A 610 2.11 4.59 33.88
C GLY A 610 1.65 4.38 35.32
N ALA A 611 1.78 3.18 35.89
CA ALA A 611 1.43 2.83 37.26
C ALA A 611 2.62 3.04 38.20
N LYS A 612 2.35 3.54 39.42
CA LYS A 612 3.39 3.85 40.43
C LYS A 612 3.40 2.86 41.60
N ALA A 613 2.24 2.30 41.95
CA ALA A 613 2.08 1.43 43.09
C ALA A 613 1.74 -0.01 42.69
N ARG A 614 2.20 -0.98 43.46
CA ARG A 614 1.73 -2.36 43.37
C ARG A 614 0.30 -2.45 43.89
N ALA A 615 -0.50 -3.34 43.32
CA ALA A 615 -1.80 -3.70 43.82
C ALA A 615 -1.84 -5.21 44.09
N ARG A 616 -2.86 -5.68 44.82
CA ARG A 616 -3.06 -7.11 45.11
C ARG A 616 -4.51 -7.50 44.85
N VAL A 617 -4.70 -8.77 44.61
CA VAL A 617 -6.02 -9.39 44.63
C VAL A 617 -6.40 -9.64 46.09
N GLU A 618 -7.48 -9.02 46.55
CA GLU A 618 -8.00 -9.17 47.91
C GLU A 618 -9.49 -9.47 47.87
N SER A 619 -9.92 -10.52 48.56
CA SER A 619 -11.32 -10.93 48.65
C SER A 619 -11.99 -11.10 47.26
N GLY A 620 -11.27 -11.66 46.30
CA GLY A 620 -11.75 -11.87 44.93
C GLY A 620 -11.84 -10.60 44.07
N ALA A 621 -11.27 -9.48 44.52
CA ALA A 621 -11.30 -8.20 43.81
C ALA A 621 -9.88 -7.62 43.64
N ILE A 622 -9.72 -6.89 42.57
CA ILE A 622 -8.52 -6.10 42.23
C ILE A 622 -8.90 -4.62 42.34
N THR A 623 -8.31 -3.90 43.29
CA THR A 623 -8.54 -2.44 43.42
C THR A 623 -7.25 -1.70 43.19
N PHE A 624 -7.29 -0.66 42.33
CA PHE A 624 -6.14 0.18 42.03
C PHE A 624 -6.58 1.58 41.55
N GLU A 625 -5.63 2.50 41.57
CA GLU A 625 -5.84 3.87 41.09
C GLU A 625 -5.35 4.02 39.65
N ILE A 626 -6.13 4.74 38.84
CA ILE A 626 -5.75 5.17 37.51
C ILE A 626 -5.56 6.69 37.56
N PRO A 627 -4.33 7.21 37.36
CA PRO A 627 -4.10 8.65 37.37
C PRO A 627 -4.95 9.38 36.32
N ALA A 628 -5.17 10.68 36.54
CA ALA A 628 -5.92 11.51 35.61
C ALA A 628 -5.30 11.51 34.22
N ARG A 629 -6.13 11.42 33.18
CA ARG A 629 -5.76 11.49 31.76
C ARG A 629 -4.58 10.59 31.39
N THR A 630 -4.62 9.33 31.87
CA THR A 630 -3.52 8.40 31.65
C THR A 630 -3.98 6.96 31.43
N ALA A 631 -3.08 6.15 30.88
CA ALA A 631 -3.20 4.71 30.81
C ALA A 631 -2.15 4.06 31.71
N VAL A 632 -2.51 2.93 32.33
CA VAL A 632 -1.61 2.13 33.16
C VAL A 632 -1.64 0.66 32.74
N ALA A 633 -0.51 -0.01 32.89
CA ALA A 633 -0.35 -1.42 32.63
C ALA A 633 0.24 -2.15 33.83
N TYR A 634 -0.34 -3.31 34.19
CA TYR A 634 0.13 -4.19 35.25
C TYR A 634 0.33 -5.62 34.75
N LEU A 635 1.41 -6.24 35.16
CA LEU A 635 1.60 -7.68 35.05
C LEU A 635 1.01 -8.35 36.29
N VAL A 636 0.14 -9.33 36.10
CA VAL A 636 -0.32 -10.21 37.18
C VAL A 636 0.80 -11.23 37.45
N ALA A 637 1.46 -11.10 38.59
CA ALA A 637 2.51 -12.04 38.99
C ALA A 637 1.87 -13.39 39.37
N ALA A 638 2.38 -14.46 38.77
CA ALA A 638 2.02 -15.81 39.21
C ALA A 638 2.41 -15.97 40.69
N LYS A 639 1.51 -16.55 41.50
CA LYS A 639 1.88 -16.90 42.87
C LYS A 639 3.07 -17.86 42.80
N ALA A 640 4.19 -17.49 43.43
CA ALA A 640 5.27 -18.47 43.62
C ALA A 640 4.67 -19.73 44.28
N ARG A 641 4.74 -20.85 43.55
CA ARG A 641 4.27 -22.16 44.07
C ARG A 641 5.18 -22.60 45.20
#